data_8e838defb5b4110ffde866be9b00b516
#
_entry.id   8e838defb5b4110ffde866be9b00b516
#
_cell.length_a   1.000
_cell.length_b   1.000
_cell.length_c   1.000
_cell.angle_alpha   90.00
_cell.angle_beta   90.00
_cell.angle_gamma   90.00
#
_symmetry.space_group_name_H-M   'P 1'
#
loop_
_entity.id
_entity.type
_entity.pdbx_description
1 polymer ?
#
loop_
_entity_poly.entity_id
_entity_poly.type
_entity_poly.pdbx_seq_one_letter_code
_entity_poly.pdbx_strand_id
1 'polypeptide(L)'
;MLGLASLAAAQAQTPTPAPRFRSGVDLVHLDVSVLDRNRRPVRGLTPADFTILENGKPQQIVAFNAVDIPDPEPPSTPWIRDVAPDVGTNDGVEERRLFLLLLDDAMIQSDVRAVNNVRDIARRVIDRLGPSDLAAVIFTRDNQHSQDYTADRARLLTALDKFSVGFRDMSPVTPDDLYYLYSVDVVEAAVDTLSTMPDRRKAIIYVGQGVPVDLELLAPQAVGIPEGGGESALMKQGLMQQLKNQMEKAFQRAARANVNVYTVDACGLRVTPAPPPPGQSLLEYHAPTCVPGLEVDYLKTVAANTGARAVTDTNDFAPGVTAIFEENASYYLIGYQSTDQRADGRLRRIEVRVNRPDVEVRTRNGYLADGRDAAKRKAALAASPLGAALAGVLPKSDLPLQMSAVPFAVPGRREAAVAIVLGVRQPIRTTEEHGNTVSTTEEHGNTVSTTEEHGNTRISTTEEHGNARISTTEEHGNTRISTSEEHGNAPTRTTEEHGRTRTSMQTSGGTVERVDLQVSAFNVNGKAFGSTRLQADVALRPDASGLAEYEVLARLDLKPGRYQLRVGANLRSFSTSGSLYCDVDVPDFSSAPVSLSGLVLSASPGPVVGSRDALRPILPVVPTARRAFTSGHQVSAFTRVYQGGKAALASVAVRVRLRNAANELVMDRREELAAARFTTTRSADVRVEVPVAHLAPGEYLLTVEAAARTTVHRNSRFQITR
;
A
#
# COMPACT_ATOMS: atom_id res chain seq x y z
N MET A 1 55.99 -24.30 -16.43
CA MET A 1 55.28 -23.01 -16.54
C MET A 1 53.82 -23.25 -16.13
N LEU A 2 53.50 -22.97 -14.87
CA LEU A 2 52.12 -23.05 -14.37
C LEU A 2 51.48 -21.67 -14.53
N GLY A 3 50.38 -21.59 -15.30
CA GLY A 3 49.57 -20.41 -15.43
C GLY A 3 48.56 -20.34 -14.31
N LEU A 4 48.63 -19.29 -13.47
CA LEU A 4 47.64 -18.91 -12.48
C LEU A 4 46.50 -18.17 -13.19
N ALA A 5 45.31 -18.77 -13.22
CA ALA A 5 44.08 -18.09 -13.61
C ALA A 5 43.50 -17.35 -12.38
N SER A 6 43.50 -16.02 -12.44
CA SER A 6 42.84 -15.15 -11.46
C SER A 6 41.31 -15.20 -11.67
N LEU A 7 40.58 -15.78 -10.72
CA LEU A 7 39.13 -15.58 -10.61
C LEU A 7 38.89 -14.18 -10.04
N ALA A 8 38.36 -13.31 -10.88
CA ALA A 8 37.79 -12.03 -10.44
C ALA A 8 36.44 -12.33 -9.78
N ALA A 9 36.35 -12.17 -8.47
CA ALA A 9 35.09 -12.19 -7.74
C ALA A 9 34.29 -10.92 -8.08
N ALA A 10 33.18 -11.08 -8.78
CA ALA A 10 32.19 -10.01 -8.97
C ALA A 10 31.58 -9.67 -7.59
N GLN A 11 31.94 -8.51 -7.05
CA GLN A 11 31.27 -7.95 -5.88
C GLN A 11 29.85 -7.54 -6.29
N ALA A 12 28.87 -8.23 -5.71
CA ALA A 12 27.48 -7.79 -5.77
C ALA A 12 27.37 -6.42 -5.09
N GLN A 13 27.08 -5.39 -5.89
CA GLN A 13 26.80 -4.05 -5.38
C GLN A 13 25.48 -4.11 -4.62
N THR A 14 25.53 -3.89 -3.30
CA THR A 14 24.36 -3.61 -2.48
C THR A 14 23.67 -2.37 -3.04
N PRO A 15 22.33 -2.40 -3.27
CA PRO A 15 21.63 -1.22 -3.75
C PRO A 15 21.77 -0.10 -2.72
N THR A 16 22.29 1.03 -3.17
CA THR A 16 22.37 2.26 -2.36
C THR A 16 20.95 2.69 -2.01
N PRO A 17 20.60 2.90 -0.73
CA PRO A 17 19.26 3.37 -0.36
C PRO A 17 19.02 4.72 -1.02
N ALA A 18 17.85 4.86 -1.65
CA ALA A 18 17.42 6.09 -2.30
C ALA A 18 17.46 7.26 -1.32
N PRO A 19 17.91 8.46 -1.74
CA PRO A 19 18.01 9.62 -0.87
C PRO A 19 16.62 10.02 -0.38
N ARG A 20 16.39 9.90 0.93
CA ARG A 20 15.15 10.36 1.58
C ARG A 20 15.19 11.87 1.71
N PHE A 21 14.35 12.56 0.94
CA PHE A 21 14.22 14.02 1.02
C PHE A 21 13.54 14.43 2.33
N ARG A 22 14.31 15.01 3.25
CA ARG A 22 13.82 15.69 4.44
C ARG A 22 14.19 17.16 4.32
N SER A 23 13.34 17.95 3.65
CA SER A 23 13.40 19.40 3.79
C SER A 23 11.99 19.97 3.75
N GLY A 24 11.71 21.00 4.53
CA GLY A 24 10.44 21.70 4.57
C GLY A 24 10.15 22.55 3.32
N VAL A 25 10.71 22.18 2.17
CA VAL A 25 10.51 22.82 0.88
C VAL A 25 9.49 21.99 0.10
N ASP A 26 8.39 22.60 -0.32
CA ASP A 26 7.39 21.96 -1.17
C ASP A 26 8.01 21.69 -2.55
N LEU A 27 8.42 20.46 -2.82
CA LEU A 27 8.92 20.00 -4.12
C LEU A 27 7.75 19.55 -5.00
N VAL A 28 7.81 19.92 -6.26
CA VAL A 28 6.92 19.37 -7.28
C VAL A 28 7.57 18.12 -7.85
N HIS A 29 6.93 16.96 -7.64
CA HIS A 29 7.41 15.69 -8.14
C HIS A 29 6.76 15.35 -9.46
N LEU A 30 7.52 14.80 -10.40
CA LEU A 30 7.06 14.35 -11.71
C LEU A 30 7.45 12.90 -11.92
N ASP A 31 6.48 12.11 -12.34
CA ASP A 31 6.70 10.79 -12.95
C ASP A 31 6.78 10.98 -14.46
N VAL A 32 7.93 10.69 -15.05
CA VAL A 32 8.21 10.94 -16.46
C VAL A 32 8.58 9.63 -17.15
N SER A 33 7.74 9.17 -18.08
CA SER A 33 8.09 8.07 -18.99
C SER A 33 8.63 8.63 -20.31
N VAL A 34 9.71 8.07 -20.78
CA VAL A 34 10.30 8.38 -22.07
C VAL A 34 10.29 7.11 -22.92
N LEU A 35 9.56 7.13 -24.02
CA LEU A 35 9.38 5.98 -24.89
C LEU A 35 9.98 6.25 -26.27
N ASP A 36 10.58 5.24 -26.90
CA ASP A 36 11.03 5.31 -28.31
C ASP A 36 9.84 5.18 -29.29
N ARG A 37 10.11 5.21 -30.59
CA ARG A 37 9.10 5.04 -31.66
C ARG A 37 8.35 3.71 -31.59
N ASN A 38 8.94 2.67 -30.96
CA ASN A 38 8.33 1.37 -30.76
C ASN A 38 7.60 1.27 -29.41
N ARG A 39 7.45 2.41 -28.69
CA ARG A 39 6.87 2.50 -27.35
C ARG A 39 7.65 1.70 -26.29
N ARG A 40 8.96 1.51 -26.47
CA ARG A 40 9.84 0.90 -25.47
C ARG A 40 10.48 1.99 -24.61
N PRO A 41 10.61 1.75 -23.29
CA PRO A 41 11.24 2.71 -22.40
C PRO A 41 12.67 3.03 -22.80
N VAL A 42 13.00 4.30 -22.87
CA VAL A 42 14.37 4.80 -23.05
C VAL A 42 15.03 4.88 -21.69
N ARG A 43 16.07 4.07 -21.49
CA ARG A 43 16.82 3.95 -20.24
C ARG A 43 18.11 4.76 -20.27
N GLY A 44 18.70 4.98 -19.06
CA GLY A 44 20.02 5.59 -18.92
C GLY A 44 20.07 7.09 -19.16
N LEU A 45 18.92 7.79 -19.12
CA LEU A 45 18.89 9.24 -19.14
C LEU A 45 19.33 9.81 -17.79
N THR A 46 19.97 10.97 -17.84
CA THR A 46 20.49 11.73 -16.69
C THR A 46 19.72 13.04 -16.51
N PRO A 47 19.82 13.74 -15.38
CA PRO A 47 19.18 15.05 -15.21
C PRO A 47 19.49 16.06 -16.33
N ALA A 48 20.68 15.97 -16.95
CA ALA A 48 21.11 16.84 -18.04
C ALA A 48 20.34 16.62 -19.35
N ASP A 49 19.71 15.45 -19.51
CA ASP A 49 18.88 15.14 -20.66
C ASP A 49 17.49 15.78 -20.60
N PHE A 50 17.08 16.31 -19.42
CA PHE A 50 15.75 16.84 -19.18
C PHE A 50 15.73 18.37 -19.04
N THR A 51 14.71 18.98 -19.61
CA THR A 51 14.37 20.39 -19.39
C THR A 51 12.93 20.47 -18.90
N ILE A 52 12.73 21.01 -17.70
CA ILE A 52 11.40 21.19 -17.12
C ILE A 52 10.99 22.65 -17.26
N LEU A 53 9.81 22.89 -17.78
CA LEU A 53 9.20 24.20 -17.89
C LEU A 53 7.92 24.26 -17.08
N GLU A 54 7.79 25.25 -16.19
CA GLU A 54 6.54 25.58 -15.51
C GLU A 54 6.00 26.91 -16.02
N ASN A 55 4.81 26.92 -16.60
CA ASN A 55 4.24 28.09 -17.29
C ASN A 55 5.22 28.72 -18.30
N GLY A 56 6.00 27.87 -19.01
CA GLY A 56 7.02 28.28 -19.98
C GLY A 56 8.35 28.76 -19.37
N LYS A 57 8.51 28.76 -18.03
CA LYS A 57 9.75 29.14 -17.35
C LYS A 57 10.56 27.93 -16.96
N PRO A 58 11.88 27.87 -17.26
CA PRO A 58 12.73 26.77 -16.86
C PRO A 58 12.78 26.62 -15.34
N GLN A 59 12.76 25.37 -14.86
CA GLN A 59 12.84 25.00 -13.46
C GLN A 59 14.10 24.15 -13.21
N GLN A 60 14.74 24.35 -12.07
CA GLN A 60 15.91 23.58 -11.70
C GLN A 60 15.53 22.22 -11.12
N ILE A 61 16.07 21.14 -11.68
CA ILE A 61 15.94 19.79 -11.13
C ILE A 61 16.78 19.72 -9.86
N VAL A 62 16.13 19.40 -8.74
CA VAL A 62 16.77 19.25 -7.41
C VAL A 62 16.80 17.81 -6.95
N ALA A 63 15.99 16.95 -7.56
CA ALA A 63 15.90 15.53 -7.28
C ALA A 63 15.73 14.74 -8.59
N PHE A 64 16.41 13.60 -8.69
CA PHE A 64 16.32 12.74 -9.85
C PHE A 64 16.56 11.29 -9.44
N ASN A 65 15.63 10.41 -9.79
CA ASN A 65 15.77 8.97 -9.60
C ASN A 65 15.30 8.25 -10.87
N ALA A 66 16.16 7.45 -11.47
CA ALA A 66 15.79 6.56 -12.57
C ALA A 66 15.28 5.25 -11.97
N VAL A 67 14.02 4.96 -12.20
CA VAL A 67 13.38 3.71 -11.77
C VAL A 67 13.37 2.75 -12.93
N ASP A 68 14.01 1.61 -12.77
CA ASP A 68 14.01 0.51 -13.74
C ASP A 68 13.58 -0.77 -13.02
N ILE A 69 12.40 -1.26 -13.39
CA ILE A 69 11.81 -2.44 -12.79
C ILE A 69 12.02 -3.59 -13.79
N PRO A 70 12.92 -4.52 -13.50
CA PRO A 70 13.12 -5.66 -14.37
C PRO A 70 11.84 -6.48 -14.48
N ASP A 71 11.63 -7.12 -15.62
CA ASP A 71 10.56 -8.13 -15.73
C ASP A 71 10.73 -9.14 -14.57
N PRO A 72 9.67 -9.46 -13.86
CA PRO A 72 9.74 -10.41 -12.78
C PRO A 72 10.23 -11.75 -13.36
N GLU A 73 11.46 -12.13 -13.00
CA GLU A 73 11.89 -13.50 -13.25
C GLU A 73 10.89 -14.45 -12.58
N PRO A 74 10.47 -15.51 -13.25
CA PRO A 74 9.64 -16.51 -12.59
C PRO A 74 10.36 -16.93 -11.31
N PRO A 75 9.75 -16.77 -10.14
CA PRO A 75 10.43 -17.07 -8.89
C PRO A 75 10.88 -18.51 -8.95
N SER A 76 12.15 -18.75 -8.62
CA SER A 76 12.75 -20.08 -8.50
C SER A 76 11.97 -20.99 -7.54
N THR A 77 11.10 -20.38 -6.75
CA THR A 77 10.31 -21.00 -5.70
C THR A 77 8.83 -20.77 -5.94
N PRO A 78 8.08 -21.80 -6.35
CA PRO A 78 6.65 -21.67 -6.69
C PRO A 78 5.80 -21.04 -5.57
N TRP A 79 6.01 -21.45 -4.31
CA TRP A 79 5.17 -20.98 -3.21
C TRP A 79 5.42 -19.50 -2.83
N ILE A 80 6.60 -18.93 -3.13
CA ILE A 80 6.88 -17.50 -2.84
C ILE A 80 5.89 -16.60 -3.57
N ARG A 81 5.46 -17.01 -4.76
CA ARG A 81 4.50 -16.27 -5.56
C ARG A 81 3.07 -16.45 -5.09
N ASP A 82 2.74 -17.68 -4.67
CA ASP A 82 1.35 -18.08 -4.40
C ASP A 82 0.91 -17.84 -2.96
N VAL A 83 1.86 -17.68 -2.03
CA VAL A 83 1.59 -17.43 -0.62
C VAL A 83 2.07 -16.04 -0.25
N ALA A 84 1.13 -15.14 0.00
CA ALA A 84 1.45 -13.79 0.48
C ALA A 84 2.15 -13.82 1.84
N PRO A 85 3.04 -12.83 2.15
CA PRO A 85 3.55 -12.66 3.50
C PRO A 85 2.42 -12.44 4.50
N ASP A 86 2.52 -13.09 5.66
CA ASP A 86 1.56 -12.95 6.77
C ASP A 86 1.83 -11.71 7.64
N VAL A 87 2.89 -10.97 7.31
CA VAL A 87 3.23 -9.67 7.90
C VAL A 87 3.28 -8.64 6.79
N GLY A 88 2.46 -7.59 6.92
CA GLY A 88 2.49 -6.43 6.05
C GLY A 88 3.61 -5.47 6.43
N THR A 89 4.12 -4.71 5.45
CA THR A 89 5.06 -3.59 5.67
C THR A 89 4.67 -2.40 4.81
N ASN A 90 4.95 -1.20 5.32
CA ASN A 90 4.83 0.03 4.55
C ASN A 90 6.17 0.49 3.94
N ASP A 91 7.23 -0.30 4.06
CA ASP A 91 8.51 0.01 3.42
C ASP A 91 8.38 -0.03 1.89
N GLY A 92 8.99 0.95 1.23
CA GLY A 92 9.02 1.05 -0.23
C GLY A 92 7.65 1.22 -0.89
N VAL A 93 6.59 1.54 -0.13
CA VAL A 93 5.24 1.76 -0.70
C VAL A 93 5.25 2.90 -1.72
N GLU A 94 6.10 3.89 -1.57
CA GLU A 94 6.20 5.04 -2.48
C GLU A 94 6.76 4.69 -3.86
N GLU A 95 7.55 3.63 -3.95
CA GLU A 95 8.19 3.17 -5.20
C GLU A 95 7.32 2.14 -5.96
N ARG A 96 6.20 1.71 -5.38
CA ARG A 96 5.34 0.66 -5.95
C ARG A 96 4.50 1.20 -7.09
N ARG A 97 4.44 0.47 -8.21
CA ARG A 97 3.48 0.72 -9.29
C ARG A 97 2.07 0.37 -8.83
N LEU A 98 1.10 1.11 -9.32
CA LEU A 98 -0.32 0.86 -9.05
C LEU A 98 -1.02 0.41 -10.32
N PHE A 99 -1.60 -0.79 -10.29
CA PHE A 99 -2.42 -1.32 -11.35
C PHE A 99 -3.87 -1.46 -10.87
N LEU A 100 -4.79 -0.85 -11.60
CA LEU A 100 -6.20 -1.04 -11.39
C LEU A 100 -6.75 -1.88 -12.54
N LEU A 101 -7.16 -3.13 -12.26
CA LEU A 101 -7.89 -3.96 -13.21
C LEU A 101 -9.36 -3.59 -13.10
N LEU A 102 -9.88 -2.97 -14.15
CA LEU A 102 -11.27 -2.63 -14.28
C LEU A 102 -11.93 -3.61 -15.24
N LEU A 103 -12.74 -4.52 -14.71
CA LEU A 103 -13.40 -5.59 -15.45
C LEU A 103 -14.85 -5.21 -15.72
N ASP A 104 -15.18 -5.13 -17.00
CA ASP A 104 -16.48 -4.61 -17.44
C ASP A 104 -17.55 -5.70 -17.47
N ASP A 105 -18.18 -5.94 -16.32
CA ASP A 105 -19.32 -6.83 -16.17
C ASP A 105 -20.67 -6.17 -16.53
N ALA A 106 -20.68 -4.89 -16.87
CA ALA A 106 -21.86 -4.17 -17.32
C ALA A 106 -22.07 -4.33 -18.85
N MET A 107 -20.99 -4.14 -19.64
CA MET A 107 -21.09 -4.13 -21.08
C MET A 107 -20.93 -5.51 -21.72
N ILE A 108 -20.10 -6.38 -21.12
CA ILE A 108 -19.90 -7.75 -21.65
C ILE A 108 -21.21 -8.52 -21.54
N GLN A 109 -21.70 -8.96 -22.69
CA GLN A 109 -22.89 -9.80 -22.76
C GLN A 109 -22.58 -11.23 -22.33
N SER A 110 -23.61 -12.07 -22.16
CA SER A 110 -23.49 -13.48 -21.75
C SER A 110 -22.83 -14.37 -22.83
N ASP A 111 -21.81 -13.84 -23.52
CA ASP A 111 -20.95 -14.60 -24.43
C ASP A 111 -19.85 -15.31 -23.63
N VAL A 112 -19.91 -16.64 -23.62
CA VAL A 112 -18.95 -17.47 -22.87
C VAL A 112 -17.50 -17.21 -23.30
N ARG A 113 -17.25 -16.87 -24.57
CA ARG A 113 -15.90 -16.57 -25.06
C ARG A 113 -15.41 -15.25 -24.49
N ALA A 114 -16.22 -14.20 -24.58
CA ALA A 114 -15.85 -12.89 -24.03
C ALA A 114 -15.60 -12.96 -22.51
N VAL A 115 -16.46 -13.67 -21.76
CA VAL A 115 -16.28 -13.91 -20.32
C VAL A 115 -14.96 -14.64 -20.02
N ASN A 116 -14.65 -15.70 -20.80
CA ASN A 116 -13.40 -16.44 -20.64
C ASN A 116 -12.18 -15.59 -21.00
N ASN A 117 -12.29 -14.77 -22.04
CA ASN A 117 -11.24 -13.84 -22.44
C ASN A 117 -10.94 -12.81 -21.33
N VAL A 118 -11.98 -12.22 -20.68
CA VAL A 118 -11.78 -11.32 -19.53
C VAL A 118 -10.97 -12.01 -18.44
N ARG A 119 -11.36 -13.24 -18.09
CA ARG A 119 -10.65 -14.00 -17.04
C ARG A 119 -9.21 -14.33 -17.45
N ASP A 120 -8.98 -14.70 -18.70
CA ASP A 120 -7.63 -15.00 -19.21
C ASP A 120 -6.76 -13.75 -19.24
N ILE A 121 -7.26 -12.63 -19.77
CA ILE A 121 -6.55 -11.34 -19.80
C ILE A 121 -6.20 -10.90 -18.36
N ALA A 122 -7.19 -10.86 -17.47
CA ALA A 122 -6.98 -10.43 -16.09
C ALA A 122 -6.00 -11.36 -15.35
N ARG A 123 -6.06 -12.67 -15.57
CA ARG A 123 -5.12 -13.63 -15.01
C ARG A 123 -3.69 -13.37 -15.51
N ARG A 124 -3.51 -13.14 -16.81
CA ARG A 124 -2.20 -12.77 -17.38
C ARG A 124 -1.64 -11.48 -16.79
N VAL A 125 -2.49 -10.48 -16.55
CA VAL A 125 -2.07 -9.25 -15.87
C VAL A 125 -1.63 -9.55 -14.44
N ILE A 126 -2.43 -10.29 -13.66
CA ILE A 126 -2.09 -10.67 -12.27
C ILE A 126 -0.80 -11.52 -12.27
N ASP A 127 -0.58 -12.35 -13.27
CA ASP A 127 0.59 -13.20 -13.41
C ASP A 127 1.88 -12.44 -13.65
N ARG A 128 1.80 -11.24 -14.22
CA ARG A 128 2.97 -10.37 -14.47
C ARG A 128 3.24 -9.33 -13.39
N LEU A 129 2.40 -9.25 -12.36
CA LEU A 129 2.67 -8.36 -11.24
C LEU A 129 3.97 -8.75 -10.54
N GLY A 130 4.84 -7.78 -10.35
CA GLY A 130 6.07 -7.93 -9.57
C GLY A 130 5.79 -7.98 -8.05
N PRO A 131 6.76 -8.37 -7.24
CA PRO A 131 6.59 -8.52 -5.78
C PRO A 131 6.30 -7.19 -5.07
N SER A 132 6.66 -6.06 -5.69
CA SER A 132 6.42 -4.71 -5.16
C SER A 132 5.19 -4.04 -5.77
N ASP A 133 4.54 -4.62 -6.79
CA ASP A 133 3.35 -4.02 -7.40
C ASP A 133 2.14 -4.12 -6.46
N LEU A 134 1.29 -3.11 -6.49
CA LEU A 134 -0.02 -3.14 -5.88
C LEU A 134 -1.08 -3.16 -6.98
N ALA A 135 -2.01 -4.09 -6.87
CA ALA A 135 -3.14 -4.16 -7.79
C ALA A 135 -4.48 -4.20 -7.06
N ALA A 136 -5.50 -3.64 -7.71
CA ALA A 136 -6.89 -3.76 -7.31
C ALA A 136 -7.70 -4.38 -8.45
N VAL A 137 -8.78 -5.07 -8.13
CA VAL A 137 -9.76 -5.61 -9.11
C VAL A 137 -11.11 -4.99 -8.80
N ILE A 138 -11.65 -4.25 -9.76
CA ILE A 138 -12.95 -3.56 -9.63
C ILE A 138 -13.84 -3.99 -10.79
N PHE A 139 -15.13 -4.17 -10.52
CA PHE A 139 -16.16 -4.45 -11.50
C PHE A 139 -16.98 -3.20 -11.81
N THR A 140 -17.44 -3.05 -13.04
CA THR A 140 -18.21 -1.86 -13.44
C THR A 140 -19.64 -1.84 -12.86
N ARG A 141 -20.25 -3.01 -12.63
CA ARG A 141 -21.62 -3.12 -12.12
C ARG A 141 -21.68 -3.66 -10.70
N ASP A 142 -21.10 -4.86 -10.45
CA ASP A 142 -21.18 -5.53 -9.14
C ASP A 142 -19.89 -5.39 -8.32
N ASN A 143 -19.80 -4.31 -7.54
CA ASN A 143 -18.64 -4.02 -6.70
C ASN A 143 -18.53 -4.86 -5.41
N GLN A 144 -19.49 -5.75 -5.12
CA GLN A 144 -19.48 -6.53 -3.87
C GLN A 144 -18.29 -7.49 -3.79
N HIS A 145 -17.77 -7.91 -4.93
CA HIS A 145 -16.65 -8.84 -5.04
C HIS A 145 -15.32 -8.18 -5.41
N SER A 146 -15.30 -6.86 -5.49
CA SER A 146 -14.08 -6.09 -5.75
C SER A 146 -13.02 -6.34 -4.68
N GLN A 147 -11.75 -6.25 -5.09
CA GLN A 147 -10.59 -6.32 -4.21
C GLN A 147 -9.82 -5.00 -4.28
N ASP A 148 -9.69 -4.34 -3.14
CA ASP A 148 -8.88 -3.13 -3.00
C ASP A 148 -7.38 -3.42 -3.17
N TYR A 149 -6.56 -2.38 -3.28
CA TYR A 149 -5.11 -2.50 -3.53
C TYR A 149 -4.43 -3.47 -2.58
N THR A 150 -3.83 -4.49 -3.14
CA THR A 150 -3.08 -5.52 -2.42
C THR A 150 -1.91 -6.04 -3.27
N ALA A 151 -0.86 -6.53 -2.60
CA ALA A 151 0.18 -7.35 -3.24
C ALA A 151 -0.16 -8.86 -3.17
N ASP A 152 -1.26 -9.22 -2.49
CA ASP A 152 -1.70 -10.61 -2.35
C ASP A 152 -2.39 -11.09 -3.63
N ARG A 153 -1.61 -11.82 -4.45
CA ARG A 153 -2.08 -12.38 -5.70
C ARG A 153 -3.27 -13.34 -5.53
N ALA A 154 -3.31 -14.14 -4.46
CA ALA A 154 -4.40 -15.08 -4.23
C ALA A 154 -5.74 -14.35 -4.01
N ARG A 155 -5.71 -13.17 -3.36
CA ARG A 155 -6.89 -12.32 -3.20
C ARG A 155 -7.36 -11.74 -4.52
N LEU A 156 -6.44 -11.28 -5.37
CA LEU A 156 -6.79 -10.78 -6.71
C LEU A 156 -7.41 -11.89 -7.56
N LEU A 157 -6.85 -13.10 -7.55
CA LEU A 157 -7.41 -14.27 -8.26
C LEU A 157 -8.77 -14.67 -7.69
N THR A 158 -8.96 -14.63 -6.37
CA THR A 158 -10.25 -14.92 -5.72
C THR A 158 -11.32 -13.91 -6.15
N ALA A 159 -10.98 -12.63 -6.30
CA ALA A 159 -11.89 -11.63 -6.84
C ALA A 159 -12.21 -11.92 -8.31
N LEU A 160 -11.19 -12.22 -9.11
CA LEU A 160 -11.36 -12.57 -10.53
C LEU A 160 -12.28 -13.79 -10.73
N ASP A 161 -12.17 -14.81 -9.88
CA ASP A 161 -13.02 -16.01 -9.95
C ASP A 161 -14.51 -15.69 -9.69
N LYS A 162 -14.81 -14.54 -9.08
CA LYS A 162 -16.17 -14.03 -8.88
C LYS A 162 -16.70 -13.23 -10.07
N PHE A 163 -15.85 -12.93 -11.05
CA PHE A 163 -16.30 -12.24 -12.25
C PHE A 163 -17.44 -13.01 -12.92
N SER A 164 -18.59 -12.38 -13.02
CA SER A 164 -19.76 -12.94 -13.69
C SER A 164 -20.55 -11.83 -14.37
N VAL A 165 -20.98 -12.07 -15.56
CA VAL A 165 -21.91 -11.20 -16.27
C VAL A 165 -23.32 -11.57 -15.87
N GLY A 166 -24.13 -10.61 -15.43
CA GLY A 166 -25.54 -10.83 -15.17
C GLY A 166 -26.29 -11.06 -16.48
N PHE A 167 -27.38 -11.82 -16.43
CA PHE A 167 -28.35 -11.78 -17.52
C PHE A 167 -28.80 -10.33 -17.65
N ARG A 168 -28.65 -9.72 -18.83
CA ARG A 168 -29.37 -8.50 -19.16
C ARG A 168 -30.84 -8.84 -18.98
N ASP A 169 -31.48 -8.17 -18.06
CA ASP A 169 -32.92 -8.30 -17.93
C ASP A 169 -33.50 -7.82 -19.25
N MET A 170 -34.08 -8.76 -20.02
CA MET A 170 -34.75 -8.47 -21.29
C MET A 170 -36.06 -7.71 -21.07
N SER A 171 -36.20 -7.10 -19.88
CA SER A 171 -37.29 -6.20 -19.56
C SER A 171 -37.23 -4.99 -20.48
N PRO A 172 -38.29 -4.67 -21.22
CA PRO A 172 -38.32 -3.49 -22.08
C PRO A 172 -38.18 -2.16 -21.30
N VAL A 173 -38.03 -2.20 -19.99
CA VAL A 173 -37.99 -1.06 -19.07
C VAL A 173 -36.57 -0.68 -18.62
N THR A 174 -35.55 -1.54 -18.80
CA THR A 174 -34.17 -1.18 -18.53
C THR A 174 -33.47 -0.80 -19.83
N PRO A 175 -33.30 0.51 -20.13
CA PRO A 175 -32.57 0.91 -21.31
C PRO A 175 -31.12 0.39 -21.24
N ASP A 176 -30.59 -0.13 -22.34
CA ASP A 176 -29.14 -0.45 -22.49
C ASP A 176 -28.24 0.70 -22.07
N ASP A 177 -28.75 1.90 -22.14
CA ASP A 177 -28.15 3.17 -21.77
C ASP A 177 -27.67 3.22 -20.30
N LEU A 178 -28.30 2.47 -19.38
CA LEU A 178 -27.90 2.41 -17.97
C LEU A 178 -26.54 1.69 -17.82
N TYR A 179 -26.28 0.68 -18.65
CA TYR A 179 -25.01 -0.03 -18.63
C TYR A 179 -23.84 0.82 -19.15
N TYR A 180 -24.14 1.72 -20.11
CA TYR A 180 -23.16 2.71 -20.59
C TYR A 180 -22.73 3.65 -19.47
N LEU A 181 -23.68 4.13 -18.67
CA LEU A 181 -23.40 4.96 -17.52
C LEU A 181 -22.52 4.24 -16.51
N TYR A 182 -22.83 2.99 -16.15
CA TYR A 182 -22.00 2.24 -15.20
C TYR A 182 -20.54 2.14 -15.65
N SER A 183 -20.28 1.80 -16.91
CA SER A 183 -18.91 1.66 -17.42
C SER A 183 -18.18 3.02 -17.41
N VAL A 184 -18.82 4.09 -17.85
CA VAL A 184 -18.22 5.43 -17.90
C VAL A 184 -18.01 6.00 -16.49
N ASP A 185 -18.99 5.87 -15.60
CA ASP A 185 -18.91 6.35 -14.21
C ASP A 185 -17.75 5.70 -13.45
N VAL A 186 -17.56 4.39 -13.64
CA VAL A 186 -16.49 3.68 -12.93
C VAL A 186 -15.11 4.02 -13.51
N VAL A 187 -14.98 4.24 -14.83
CA VAL A 187 -13.73 4.74 -15.42
C VAL A 187 -13.41 6.14 -14.87
N GLU A 188 -14.39 7.05 -14.81
CA GLU A 188 -14.20 8.38 -14.23
C GLU A 188 -13.78 8.31 -12.76
N ALA A 189 -14.49 7.53 -11.94
CA ALA A 189 -14.19 7.34 -10.52
C ALA A 189 -12.82 6.72 -10.28
N ALA A 190 -12.40 5.78 -11.14
CA ALA A 190 -11.07 5.19 -11.10
C ALA A 190 -9.98 6.22 -11.38
N VAL A 191 -10.16 7.05 -12.41
CA VAL A 191 -9.24 8.16 -12.72
C VAL A 191 -9.19 9.16 -11.56
N ASP A 192 -10.34 9.53 -11.00
CA ASP A 192 -10.41 10.46 -9.87
C ASP A 192 -9.67 9.91 -8.65
N THR A 193 -9.91 8.65 -8.29
CA THR A 193 -9.24 7.98 -7.18
C THR A 193 -7.73 7.99 -7.34
N LEU A 194 -7.24 7.58 -8.52
CA LEU A 194 -5.80 7.54 -8.80
C LEU A 194 -5.19 8.94 -8.92
N SER A 195 -5.97 9.94 -9.28
CA SER A 195 -5.50 11.34 -9.34
C SER A 195 -5.18 11.92 -7.96
N THR A 196 -5.75 11.35 -6.89
CA THR A 196 -5.43 11.74 -5.51
C THR A 196 -4.10 11.18 -4.99
N MET A 197 -3.46 10.28 -5.75
CA MET A 197 -2.21 9.63 -5.40
C MET A 197 -1.06 10.21 -6.24
N PRO A 198 -0.41 11.29 -5.77
CA PRO A 198 0.73 11.88 -6.48
C PRO A 198 1.94 10.92 -6.47
N ASP A 199 2.89 11.21 -7.35
CA ASP A 199 4.27 10.71 -7.29
C ASP A 199 4.45 9.19 -7.47
N ARG A 200 3.54 8.54 -8.23
CA ARG A 200 3.58 7.10 -8.48
C ARG A 200 3.22 6.75 -9.91
N ARG A 201 3.79 5.67 -10.43
CA ARG A 201 3.35 5.09 -11.69
C ARG A 201 1.99 4.43 -11.51
N LYS A 202 1.00 4.88 -12.29
CA LYS A 202 -0.40 4.50 -12.20
C LYS A 202 -0.91 4.04 -13.55
N ALA A 203 -1.51 2.86 -13.59
CA ALA A 203 -2.12 2.32 -14.78
C ALA A 203 -3.49 1.72 -14.47
N ILE A 204 -4.50 2.11 -15.22
CA ILE A 204 -5.79 1.42 -15.28
C ILE A 204 -5.71 0.44 -16.46
N ILE A 205 -6.10 -0.81 -16.27
CA ILE A 205 -6.24 -1.79 -17.32
C ILE A 205 -7.73 -2.12 -17.39
N TYR A 206 -8.42 -1.47 -18.32
CA TYR A 206 -9.84 -1.71 -18.60
C TYR A 206 -9.97 -2.91 -19.55
N VAL A 207 -10.64 -3.94 -19.10
CA VAL A 207 -10.91 -5.15 -19.86
C VAL A 207 -12.41 -5.26 -20.13
N GLY A 208 -12.82 -5.03 -21.37
CA GLY A 208 -14.23 -4.97 -21.73
C GLY A 208 -14.43 -4.94 -23.24
N GLN A 209 -15.66 -4.80 -23.67
CA GLN A 209 -15.97 -4.63 -25.09
C GLN A 209 -16.04 -3.16 -25.54
N GLY A 210 -16.02 -2.20 -24.60
CA GLY A 210 -16.21 -0.78 -24.87
C GLY A 210 -17.68 -0.34 -24.83
N VAL A 211 -17.89 0.96 -24.97
CA VAL A 211 -19.22 1.59 -24.97
C VAL A 211 -19.48 2.18 -26.36
N PRO A 212 -20.66 2.05 -26.96
CA PRO A 212 -20.96 2.55 -28.32
C PRO A 212 -21.19 4.07 -28.31
N VAL A 213 -20.19 4.84 -27.87
CA VAL A 213 -20.18 6.31 -27.81
C VAL A 213 -19.11 6.82 -28.75
N ASP A 214 -19.49 7.66 -29.69
CA ASP A 214 -18.54 8.36 -30.53
C ASP A 214 -17.92 9.52 -29.77
N LEU A 215 -16.65 9.32 -29.32
CA LEU A 215 -15.87 10.33 -28.60
C LEU A 215 -15.12 11.29 -29.51
N GLU A 216 -15.00 11.00 -30.82
CA GLU A 216 -14.23 11.80 -31.78
C GLU A 216 -15.05 12.96 -32.38
N LEU A 217 -16.34 12.83 -32.47
CA LEU A 217 -17.21 13.88 -33.00
C LEU A 217 -17.22 15.11 -32.10
N LEU A 218 -16.40 16.11 -32.42
CA LEU A 218 -16.25 17.36 -31.66
C LEU A 218 -17.39 18.35 -31.83
N ALA A 219 -18.29 18.15 -32.81
CA ALA A 219 -19.46 19.00 -33.01
C ALA A 219 -20.74 18.19 -32.91
N PRO A 220 -21.83 18.75 -32.35
CA PRO A 220 -23.13 18.20 -32.57
C PRO A 220 -23.43 18.32 -34.07
N GLN A 221 -23.13 17.27 -34.82
CA GLN A 221 -23.74 17.16 -36.13
C GLN A 221 -25.24 17.16 -35.87
N ALA A 222 -25.93 18.17 -36.39
CA ALA A 222 -27.35 18.11 -36.54
C ALA A 222 -27.66 16.95 -37.48
N VAL A 223 -27.58 15.73 -36.96
CA VAL A 223 -28.23 14.60 -37.61
C VAL A 223 -29.70 14.98 -37.58
N GLY A 224 -30.20 15.32 -38.74
CA GLY A 224 -31.61 15.70 -38.89
C GLY A 224 -32.44 14.67 -38.11
N ILE A 225 -33.26 15.13 -37.19
CA ILE A 225 -34.18 14.29 -36.43
C ILE A 225 -34.95 13.52 -37.49
N PRO A 226 -34.89 12.18 -37.56
CA PRO A 226 -35.71 11.43 -38.49
C PRO A 226 -37.15 11.88 -38.27
N GLU A 227 -37.85 12.27 -39.34
CA GLU A 227 -39.28 12.59 -39.26
C GLU A 227 -40.02 11.39 -38.63
N GLY A 228 -40.39 11.50 -37.34
CA GLY A 228 -40.95 10.41 -36.51
C GLY A 228 -40.11 9.98 -35.31
N GLY A 229 -38.92 10.56 -35.08
CA GLY A 229 -38.06 10.31 -33.90
C GLY A 229 -38.67 10.99 -32.67
N GLY A 230 -39.46 10.24 -31.91
CA GLY A 230 -40.10 10.69 -30.70
C GLY A 230 -39.13 11.04 -29.57
N GLU A 231 -39.69 11.43 -28.43
CA GLU A 231 -39.00 11.82 -27.16
C GLU A 231 -37.83 10.91 -26.77
N SER A 232 -37.89 9.63 -27.13
CA SER A 232 -36.83 8.65 -26.87
C SER A 232 -35.50 8.90 -27.64
N ALA A 233 -35.58 9.43 -28.87
CA ALA A 233 -34.36 9.73 -29.66
C ALA A 233 -33.61 10.95 -29.10
N LEU A 234 -34.37 11.98 -28.66
CA LEU A 234 -33.80 13.16 -28.01
C LEU A 234 -33.18 12.81 -26.66
N MET A 235 -33.80 11.92 -25.89
CA MET A 235 -33.29 11.43 -24.61
C MET A 235 -31.97 10.68 -24.80
N LYS A 236 -31.89 9.78 -25.81
CA LYS A 236 -30.68 9.06 -26.17
C LYS A 236 -29.55 9.99 -26.61
N GLN A 237 -29.85 10.99 -27.43
CA GLN A 237 -28.85 12.00 -27.84
C GLN A 237 -28.35 12.80 -26.64
N GLY A 238 -29.22 13.19 -25.69
CA GLY A 238 -28.83 13.86 -24.47
C GLY A 238 -27.89 13.01 -23.62
N LEU A 239 -28.17 11.74 -23.46
CA LEU A 239 -27.33 10.79 -22.73
C LEU A 239 -25.93 10.63 -23.38
N MET A 240 -25.89 10.44 -24.72
CA MET A 240 -24.60 10.32 -25.42
C MET A 240 -23.75 11.58 -25.25
N GLN A 241 -24.35 12.77 -25.29
CA GLN A 241 -23.64 14.02 -25.03
C GLN A 241 -23.15 14.10 -23.57
N GLN A 242 -23.93 13.63 -22.60
CA GLN A 242 -23.53 13.57 -21.19
C GLN A 242 -22.31 12.65 -21.01
N LEU A 243 -22.36 11.44 -21.55
CA LEU A 243 -21.26 10.46 -21.48
C LEU A 243 -19.97 11.03 -22.11
N LYS A 244 -20.09 11.69 -23.26
CA LYS A 244 -18.96 12.36 -23.91
C LYS A 244 -18.33 13.42 -23.01
N ASN A 245 -19.14 14.35 -22.48
CA ASN A 245 -18.65 15.42 -21.60
C ASN A 245 -17.97 14.85 -20.33
N GLN A 246 -18.47 13.74 -19.84
CA GLN A 246 -17.95 13.04 -18.67
C GLN A 246 -16.58 12.42 -18.98
N MET A 247 -16.45 11.75 -20.12
CA MET A 247 -15.18 11.18 -20.57
C MET A 247 -14.13 12.26 -20.85
N GLU A 248 -14.48 13.39 -21.48
CA GLU A 248 -13.57 14.49 -21.70
C GLU A 248 -12.99 15.04 -20.37
N LYS A 249 -13.82 15.17 -19.34
CA LYS A 249 -13.37 15.56 -18.01
C LYS A 249 -12.45 14.52 -17.40
N ALA A 250 -12.76 13.22 -17.56
CA ALA A 250 -11.92 12.12 -17.10
C ALA A 250 -10.55 12.15 -17.80
N PHE A 251 -10.50 12.37 -19.12
CA PHE A 251 -9.23 12.50 -19.86
C PHE A 251 -8.38 13.67 -19.37
N GLN A 252 -8.99 14.83 -19.15
CA GLN A 252 -8.27 16.00 -18.61
C GLN A 252 -7.69 15.72 -17.23
N ARG A 253 -8.41 14.99 -16.36
CA ARG A 253 -7.93 14.61 -15.03
C ARG A 253 -6.83 13.55 -15.12
N ALA A 254 -7.00 12.54 -15.97
CA ALA A 254 -6.00 11.51 -16.22
C ALA A 254 -4.67 12.14 -16.69
N ALA A 255 -4.73 13.06 -17.66
CA ALA A 255 -3.55 13.77 -18.16
C ALA A 255 -2.87 14.64 -17.09
N ARG A 256 -3.65 15.30 -16.21
CA ARG A 256 -3.09 16.11 -15.10
C ARG A 256 -2.43 15.26 -14.02
N ALA A 257 -2.89 14.04 -13.83
CA ALA A 257 -2.44 13.15 -12.78
C ALA A 257 -1.48 12.04 -13.26
N ASN A 258 -1.16 12.04 -14.55
CA ASN A 258 -0.38 10.97 -15.22
C ASN A 258 -1.00 9.57 -14.96
N VAL A 259 -2.31 9.44 -15.17
CA VAL A 259 -3.04 8.17 -15.11
C VAL A 259 -3.23 7.65 -16.53
N ASN A 260 -2.63 6.50 -16.84
CA ASN A 260 -2.75 5.85 -18.14
C ASN A 260 -3.88 4.81 -18.10
N VAL A 261 -4.83 4.88 -19.05
CA VAL A 261 -5.92 3.92 -19.17
C VAL A 261 -5.66 3.01 -20.37
N TYR A 262 -5.05 1.87 -20.13
CA TYR A 262 -4.89 0.80 -21.10
C TYR A 262 -6.22 0.08 -21.30
N THR A 263 -6.58 -0.18 -22.54
CA THR A 263 -7.83 -0.89 -22.87
C THR A 263 -7.53 -2.20 -23.56
N VAL A 264 -8.25 -3.25 -23.19
CA VAL A 264 -8.14 -4.58 -23.81
C VAL A 264 -9.52 -5.06 -24.22
N ASP A 265 -9.71 -5.27 -25.52
CA ASP A 265 -10.97 -5.75 -26.09
C ASP A 265 -11.16 -7.24 -25.79
N ALA A 266 -12.06 -7.57 -24.88
CA ALA A 266 -12.36 -8.94 -24.52
C ALA A 266 -13.10 -9.72 -25.63
N CYS A 267 -13.66 -9.03 -26.61
CA CYS A 267 -14.28 -9.66 -27.78
C CYS A 267 -13.25 -10.34 -28.72
N GLY A 268 -12.00 -9.85 -28.71
CA GLY A 268 -10.98 -10.36 -29.60
C GLY A 268 -11.20 -9.94 -31.07
N LEU A 269 -11.03 -10.86 -31.98
CA LEU A 269 -11.33 -10.61 -33.39
C LEU A 269 -12.84 -10.50 -33.60
N ARG A 270 -13.29 -9.33 -34.02
CA ARG A 270 -14.69 -9.05 -34.32
C ARG A 270 -15.01 -9.39 -35.75
N VAL A 271 -16.15 -10.05 -35.98
CA VAL A 271 -16.62 -10.47 -37.31
C VAL A 271 -17.92 -9.79 -37.62
N THR A 272 -18.06 -9.32 -38.85
CA THR A 272 -19.36 -8.87 -39.36
C THR A 272 -20.31 -10.07 -39.45
N PRO A 273 -21.47 -10.01 -38.79
CA PRO A 273 -22.42 -11.14 -38.84
C PRO A 273 -22.94 -11.34 -40.26
N ALA A 274 -23.09 -12.60 -40.66
CA ALA A 274 -23.82 -12.92 -41.86
C ALA A 274 -25.29 -12.49 -41.70
N PRO A 275 -25.98 -12.07 -42.76
CA PRO A 275 -27.40 -11.80 -42.67
C PRO A 275 -28.16 -13.09 -42.26
N PRO A 276 -29.31 -12.97 -41.58
CA PRO A 276 -30.11 -14.11 -41.19
C PRO A 276 -30.50 -14.94 -42.45
N PRO A 277 -30.50 -16.26 -42.35
CA PRO A 277 -30.91 -17.12 -43.45
C PRO A 277 -32.34 -16.75 -43.94
N PRO A 278 -32.63 -16.90 -45.25
CA PRO A 278 -33.96 -16.61 -45.77
C PRO A 278 -35.03 -17.42 -45.03
N GLY A 279 -36.02 -16.73 -44.49
CA GLY A 279 -37.14 -17.36 -43.78
C GLY A 279 -36.96 -17.44 -42.25
N GLN A 280 -35.80 -17.09 -41.70
CA GLN A 280 -35.60 -16.98 -40.25
C GLN A 280 -36.09 -15.61 -39.74
N SER A 281 -36.87 -15.61 -38.71
CA SER A 281 -37.30 -14.36 -38.04
C SER A 281 -36.11 -13.67 -37.40
N LEU A 282 -36.06 -12.33 -37.45
CA LEU A 282 -35.07 -11.52 -36.71
C LEU A 282 -35.09 -11.79 -35.19
N LEU A 283 -36.22 -12.26 -34.66
CA LEU A 283 -36.38 -12.64 -33.25
C LEU A 283 -35.71 -14.00 -32.95
N GLU A 284 -35.54 -14.85 -33.96
CA GLU A 284 -34.87 -16.15 -33.81
C GLU A 284 -33.38 -16.11 -34.18
N TYR A 285 -32.96 -15.00 -34.85
CA TYR A 285 -31.58 -14.81 -35.21
C TYR A 285 -30.77 -14.27 -34.03
N HIS A 286 -29.96 -15.11 -33.46
CA HIS A 286 -29.00 -14.70 -32.41
C HIS A 286 -27.79 -14.04 -33.09
N ALA A 287 -27.84 -12.73 -33.24
CA ALA A 287 -26.72 -11.96 -33.76
C ALA A 287 -25.48 -12.17 -32.86
N PRO A 288 -24.28 -12.27 -33.42
CA PRO A 288 -23.05 -12.26 -32.63
C PRO A 288 -22.99 -11.00 -31.73
N THR A 289 -22.55 -11.18 -30.52
CA THR A 289 -22.49 -10.08 -29.52
C THR A 289 -21.30 -9.16 -29.76
N CYS A 290 -20.21 -9.68 -30.31
CA CYS A 290 -18.97 -8.97 -30.59
C CYS A 290 -18.86 -8.61 -32.08
N VAL A 291 -19.59 -7.58 -32.51
CA VAL A 291 -19.55 -7.09 -33.90
C VAL A 291 -18.66 -5.83 -33.99
N PRO A 292 -18.11 -5.51 -35.21
CA PRO A 292 -17.45 -4.23 -35.42
C PRO A 292 -18.39 -3.06 -35.14
N GLY A 293 -17.92 -2.05 -34.40
CA GLY A 293 -18.77 -0.89 -34.04
C GLY A 293 -17.99 0.16 -33.26
N LEU A 294 -18.71 1.17 -32.77
CA LEU A 294 -18.19 2.30 -32.02
C LEU A 294 -17.51 1.89 -30.71
N GLU A 295 -17.78 0.69 -30.20
CA GLU A 295 -17.18 0.16 -28.96
C GLU A 295 -15.66 0.03 -29.08
N VAL A 296 -15.14 -0.39 -30.25
CA VAL A 296 -13.70 -0.50 -30.50
C VAL A 296 -13.07 0.90 -30.58
N ASP A 297 -13.76 1.82 -31.23
CA ASP A 297 -13.28 3.21 -31.35
C ASP A 297 -13.25 3.88 -29.97
N TYR A 298 -14.24 3.61 -29.10
CA TYR A 298 -14.21 4.02 -27.70
C TYR A 298 -12.95 3.53 -27.00
N LEU A 299 -12.62 2.23 -27.09
CA LEU A 299 -11.43 1.66 -26.47
C LEU A 299 -10.15 2.34 -26.97
N LYS A 300 -10.02 2.53 -28.28
CA LYS A 300 -8.87 3.22 -28.91
C LYS A 300 -8.77 4.67 -28.44
N THR A 301 -9.89 5.40 -28.40
CA THR A 301 -9.95 6.80 -28.00
C THR A 301 -9.62 7.00 -26.53
N VAL A 302 -10.14 6.14 -25.64
CA VAL A 302 -9.81 6.18 -24.20
C VAL A 302 -8.31 5.98 -23.98
N ALA A 303 -7.72 4.97 -24.63
CA ALA A 303 -6.30 4.70 -24.51
C ALA A 303 -5.46 5.86 -25.07
N ALA A 304 -5.78 6.38 -26.26
CA ALA A 304 -5.03 7.46 -26.90
C ALA A 304 -5.06 8.76 -26.07
N ASN A 305 -6.23 9.17 -25.57
CA ASN A 305 -6.39 10.41 -24.80
C ASN A 305 -5.75 10.36 -23.40
N THR A 306 -5.44 9.17 -22.91
CA THR A 306 -4.74 8.98 -21.63
C THR A 306 -3.27 8.56 -21.82
N GLY A 307 -2.75 8.60 -23.06
CA GLY A 307 -1.37 8.25 -23.36
C GLY A 307 -1.06 6.75 -23.24
N ALA A 308 -2.08 5.89 -23.24
CA ALA A 308 -1.93 4.45 -23.11
C ALA A 308 -2.05 3.72 -24.47
N ARG A 309 -2.14 2.41 -24.44
CA ARG A 309 -2.30 1.51 -25.58
C ARG A 309 -3.66 0.82 -25.52
N ALA A 310 -4.32 0.70 -26.67
CA ALA A 310 -5.44 -0.23 -26.84
C ALA A 310 -4.93 -1.56 -27.43
N VAL A 311 -5.40 -2.66 -26.85
CA VAL A 311 -5.19 -4.02 -27.37
C VAL A 311 -6.51 -4.48 -27.96
N THR A 312 -6.62 -4.37 -29.27
CA THR A 312 -7.84 -4.68 -30.03
C THR A 312 -7.50 -5.59 -31.24
N ASP A 313 -8.51 -6.13 -31.86
CA ASP A 313 -8.39 -6.88 -33.11
C ASP A 313 -7.44 -8.11 -33.01
N THR A 314 -7.41 -8.78 -31.85
CA THR A 314 -6.56 -9.96 -31.62
C THR A 314 -7.21 -10.95 -30.66
N ASN A 315 -7.00 -12.25 -30.89
CA ASN A 315 -7.33 -13.31 -29.95
C ASN A 315 -6.12 -13.75 -29.11
N ASP A 316 -4.92 -13.25 -29.43
CA ASP A 316 -3.72 -13.44 -28.62
C ASP A 316 -3.44 -12.18 -27.80
N PHE A 317 -3.84 -12.21 -26.55
CA PHE A 317 -3.71 -11.07 -25.62
C PHE A 317 -2.32 -10.99 -24.97
N ALA A 318 -1.51 -12.06 -25.05
CA ALA A 318 -0.23 -12.12 -24.33
C ALA A 318 0.76 -11.01 -24.76
N PRO A 319 0.97 -10.74 -26.08
CA PRO A 319 1.85 -9.65 -26.50
C PRO A 319 1.36 -8.27 -26.05
N GLY A 320 0.05 -8.04 -26.07
CA GLY A 320 -0.57 -6.78 -25.64
C GLY A 320 -0.37 -6.54 -24.14
N VAL A 321 -0.62 -7.54 -23.30
CA VAL A 321 -0.37 -7.47 -21.84
C VAL A 321 1.12 -7.27 -21.58
N THR A 322 2.02 -7.97 -22.28
CA THR A 322 3.46 -7.78 -22.16
C THR A 322 3.86 -6.33 -22.43
N ALA A 323 3.37 -5.76 -23.54
CA ALA A 323 3.67 -4.39 -23.91
C ALA A 323 3.19 -3.36 -22.86
N ILE A 324 2.05 -3.60 -22.19
CA ILE A 324 1.57 -2.75 -21.09
C ILE A 324 2.59 -2.73 -19.94
N PHE A 325 3.11 -3.89 -19.54
CA PHE A 325 4.11 -3.96 -18.47
C PHE A 325 5.45 -3.35 -18.88
N GLU A 326 5.90 -3.57 -20.12
CA GLU A 326 7.12 -2.97 -20.66
C GLU A 326 7.05 -1.44 -20.65
N GLU A 327 5.93 -0.83 -21.09
CA GLU A 327 5.73 0.62 -21.05
C GLU A 327 5.77 1.20 -19.63
N ASN A 328 5.46 0.38 -18.63
CA ASN A 328 5.46 0.76 -17.22
C ASN A 328 6.71 0.28 -16.45
N ALA A 329 7.68 -0.35 -17.14
CA ALA A 329 8.85 -0.94 -16.49
C ALA A 329 9.95 0.07 -16.16
N SER A 330 10.02 1.21 -16.85
CA SER A 330 11.07 2.21 -16.61
C SER A 330 10.50 3.62 -16.72
N TYR A 331 10.84 4.47 -15.76
CA TYR A 331 10.43 5.86 -15.68
C TYR A 331 11.38 6.66 -14.80
N TYR A 332 11.26 7.99 -14.85
CA TYR A 332 12.10 8.92 -14.11
C TYR A 332 11.26 9.70 -13.10
N LEU A 333 11.62 9.62 -11.83
CA LEU A 333 11.08 10.48 -10.80
C LEU A 333 11.93 11.72 -10.69
N ILE A 334 11.35 12.86 -11.02
CA ILE A 334 12.05 14.14 -11.07
C ILE A 334 11.40 15.10 -10.09
N GLY A 335 12.19 15.69 -9.20
CA GLY A 335 11.75 16.73 -8.28
C GLY A 335 12.33 18.08 -8.67
N TYR A 336 11.49 19.13 -8.69
CA TYR A 336 11.94 20.50 -8.83
C TYR A 336 11.24 21.42 -7.83
N GLN A 337 11.91 22.53 -7.49
CA GLN A 337 11.31 23.57 -6.67
C GLN A 337 10.68 24.62 -7.58
N SER A 338 9.36 24.83 -7.46
CA SER A 338 8.67 25.86 -8.25
C SER A 338 9.20 27.26 -7.92
N THR A 339 9.49 28.02 -8.95
CA THR A 339 9.83 29.47 -8.83
C THR A 339 8.60 30.34 -8.58
N ASP A 340 7.38 29.79 -8.75
CA ASP A 340 6.10 30.46 -8.46
C ASP A 340 5.45 29.84 -7.21
N GLN A 341 5.76 30.36 -6.03
CA GLN A 341 5.29 29.88 -4.73
C GLN A 341 3.91 30.43 -4.31
N ARG A 342 3.18 31.11 -5.24
CA ARG A 342 1.87 31.69 -4.89
C ARG A 342 0.82 30.59 -4.66
N ALA A 343 0.22 30.60 -3.49
CA ALA A 343 -0.89 29.70 -3.12
C ALA A 343 -2.24 30.28 -3.62
N ASP A 344 -2.41 30.36 -4.95
CA ASP A 344 -3.54 31.05 -5.60
C ASP A 344 -4.61 30.10 -6.18
N GLY A 345 -4.43 28.79 -6.03
CA GLY A 345 -5.35 27.77 -6.57
C GLY A 345 -5.35 27.66 -8.10
N ARG A 346 -4.40 28.30 -8.79
CA ARG A 346 -4.36 28.28 -10.24
C ARG A 346 -3.58 27.09 -10.78
N LEU A 347 -3.93 26.66 -11.97
CA LEU A 347 -3.21 25.61 -12.70
C LEU A 347 -1.82 26.11 -13.08
N ARG A 348 -0.81 25.36 -12.68
CA ARG A 348 0.58 25.47 -13.14
C ARG A 348 0.77 24.45 -14.26
N ARG A 349 0.98 24.93 -15.50
CA ARG A 349 1.23 24.04 -16.64
C ARG A 349 2.67 23.57 -16.61
N ILE A 350 2.87 22.26 -16.77
CA ILE A 350 4.18 21.62 -16.83
C ILE A 350 4.42 21.13 -18.26
N GLU A 351 5.64 21.33 -18.75
CA GLU A 351 6.14 20.75 -19.98
C GLU A 351 7.53 20.15 -19.68
N VAL A 352 7.72 18.90 -20.03
CA VAL A 352 9.02 18.21 -19.92
C VAL A 352 9.54 17.92 -21.31
N ARG A 353 10.74 18.38 -21.59
CA ARG A 353 11.45 18.11 -22.84
C ARG A 353 12.64 17.22 -22.54
N VAL A 354 12.90 16.28 -23.46
CA VAL A 354 14.07 15.39 -23.40
C VAL A 354 14.98 15.70 -24.61
N ASN A 355 16.26 15.87 -24.33
CA ASN A 355 17.26 16.15 -25.35
C ASN A 355 17.66 14.89 -26.13
N ARG A 356 16.66 14.22 -26.69
CA ARG A 356 16.82 13.03 -27.55
C ARG A 356 15.83 13.12 -28.72
N PRO A 357 16.25 12.82 -29.95
CA PRO A 357 15.32 12.74 -31.06
C PRO A 357 14.42 11.51 -30.95
N ASP A 358 13.25 11.58 -31.55
CA ASP A 358 12.35 10.43 -31.77
C ASP A 358 11.86 9.73 -30.49
N VAL A 359 11.66 10.52 -29.45
CA VAL A 359 11.10 10.04 -28.19
C VAL A 359 9.75 10.70 -27.89
N GLU A 360 8.85 9.92 -27.28
CA GLU A 360 7.59 10.38 -26.69
C GLU A 360 7.78 10.55 -25.19
N VAL A 361 7.51 11.75 -24.69
CA VAL A 361 7.61 12.06 -23.26
C VAL A 361 6.22 12.11 -22.66
N ARG A 362 5.99 11.32 -21.62
CA ARG A 362 4.72 11.25 -20.89
C ARG A 362 4.93 11.64 -19.45
N THR A 363 4.18 12.61 -19.02
CA THR A 363 4.12 13.08 -17.64
C THR A 363 2.83 13.87 -17.44
N ARG A 364 2.50 14.21 -16.21
CA ARG A 364 1.40 15.15 -15.97
C ARG A 364 1.66 16.49 -16.62
N ASN A 365 0.61 17.07 -17.20
CA ASN A 365 0.70 18.35 -17.91
C ASN A 365 0.51 19.58 -17.00
N GLY A 366 0.37 19.37 -15.68
CA GLY A 366 0.26 20.45 -14.72
C GLY A 366 -0.24 20.00 -13.35
N TYR A 367 -0.31 20.95 -12.41
CA TYR A 367 -0.91 20.78 -11.10
C TYR A 367 -1.63 22.05 -10.66
N LEU A 368 -2.55 21.93 -9.75
CA LEU A 368 -3.18 23.08 -9.10
C LEU A 368 -2.28 23.53 -7.95
N ALA A 369 -1.84 24.79 -7.96
CA ALA A 369 -1.17 25.39 -6.82
C ALA A 369 -2.11 25.34 -5.61
N ASP A 370 -1.57 25.11 -4.40
CA ASP A 370 -2.36 25.06 -3.18
C ASP A 370 -3.16 26.36 -3.01
N GLY A 371 -4.49 26.23 -2.95
CA GLY A 371 -5.37 27.37 -2.62
C GLY A 371 -5.55 27.50 -1.10
N ARG A 372 -6.15 28.61 -0.64
CA ARG A 372 -6.43 28.86 0.78
C ARG A 372 -7.17 27.70 1.47
N ASP A 373 -8.06 27.01 0.77
CA ASP A 373 -8.81 25.89 1.33
C ASP A 373 -7.96 24.59 1.40
N ALA A 374 -7.03 24.40 0.49
CA ALA A 374 -6.04 23.32 0.57
C ALA A 374 -5.08 23.55 1.74
N ALA A 375 -4.61 24.77 1.95
CA ALA A 375 -3.78 25.15 3.10
C ALA A 375 -4.53 24.92 4.43
N LYS A 376 -5.83 25.27 4.51
CA LYS A 376 -6.66 24.97 5.69
C LYS A 376 -6.82 23.47 5.93
N ARG A 377 -7.03 22.66 4.88
CA ARG A 377 -7.10 21.20 4.99
C ARG A 377 -5.76 20.62 5.43
N LYS A 378 -4.63 21.10 4.87
CA LYS A 378 -3.27 20.68 5.27
C LYS A 378 -3.02 21.01 6.75
N ALA A 379 -3.45 22.19 7.23
CA ALA A 379 -3.36 22.58 8.64
C ALA A 379 -4.27 21.70 9.54
N ALA A 380 -5.50 21.40 9.12
CA ALA A 380 -6.42 20.52 9.86
C ALA A 380 -5.89 19.06 9.94
N LEU A 381 -5.27 18.56 8.86
CA LEU A 381 -4.62 17.26 8.84
C LEU A 381 -3.37 17.26 9.73
N ALA A 382 -2.58 18.31 9.72
CA ALA A 382 -1.42 18.46 10.59
C ALA A 382 -1.80 18.49 12.09
N ALA A 383 -3.00 19.01 12.42
CA ALA A 383 -3.55 18.99 13.77
C ALA A 383 -3.94 17.58 14.26
N SER A 384 -4.06 16.60 13.35
CA SER A 384 -4.35 15.19 13.67
C SER A 384 -3.41 14.26 12.88
N PRO A 385 -2.16 14.07 13.32
CA PRO A 385 -1.18 13.25 12.60
C PRO A 385 -1.66 11.83 12.28
N LEU A 386 -2.37 11.18 13.22
CA LEU A 386 -2.98 9.86 12.99
C LEU A 386 -4.11 9.92 11.98
N GLY A 387 -4.96 10.96 12.02
CA GLY A 387 -6.02 11.17 11.03
C GLY A 387 -5.43 11.35 9.63
N ALA A 388 -4.38 12.15 9.50
CA ALA A 388 -3.65 12.34 8.24
C ALA A 388 -3.04 11.03 7.71
N ALA A 389 -2.43 10.24 8.59
CA ALA A 389 -1.82 8.96 8.20
C ALA A 389 -2.85 7.92 7.74
N LEU A 390 -4.08 7.96 8.25
CA LEU A 390 -5.15 7.00 7.93
C LEU A 390 -6.08 7.44 6.81
N ALA A 391 -6.08 8.72 6.44
CA ALA A 391 -6.99 9.29 5.43
C ALA A 391 -6.65 8.91 3.99
N GLY A 392 -5.40 8.48 3.73
CA GLY A 392 -4.94 8.10 2.39
C GLY A 392 -5.58 6.81 1.86
N VAL A 393 -5.62 6.65 0.55
CA VAL A 393 -5.96 5.37 -0.11
C VAL A 393 -4.82 4.36 0.09
N LEU A 394 -3.59 4.83 0.19
CA LEU A 394 -2.40 4.03 0.44
C LEU A 394 -1.76 4.36 1.78
N PRO A 395 -1.01 3.42 2.37
CA PRO A 395 -0.28 3.64 3.61
C PRO A 395 0.76 4.76 3.48
N LYS A 396 1.03 5.45 4.59
CA LYS A 396 2.08 6.45 4.73
C LYS A 396 3.37 5.79 5.24
N SER A 397 4.51 6.03 4.57
CA SER A 397 5.78 5.34 4.82
C SER A 397 6.82 6.14 5.61
N ASP A 398 6.51 7.38 6.06
CA ASP A 398 7.45 8.23 6.82
C ASP A 398 7.98 7.55 8.09
N LEU A 399 7.20 6.65 8.68
CA LEU A 399 7.60 5.79 9.79
C LEU A 399 7.57 4.33 9.30
N PRO A 400 8.70 3.61 9.28
CA PRO A 400 8.75 2.19 8.92
C PRO A 400 7.95 1.34 9.91
N LEU A 401 6.96 0.61 9.40
CA LEU A 401 6.04 -0.21 10.17
C LEU A 401 5.97 -1.63 9.59
N GLN A 402 5.84 -2.61 10.49
CA GLN A 402 5.49 -3.99 10.17
C GLN A 402 4.28 -4.40 10.98
N MET A 403 3.37 -5.19 10.41
CA MET A 403 2.16 -5.59 11.12
C MET A 403 1.76 -7.03 10.82
N SER A 404 1.48 -7.77 11.89
CA SER A 404 0.74 -9.02 11.87
C SER A 404 -0.64 -8.80 12.47
N ALA A 405 -1.69 -9.30 11.81
CA ALA A 405 -3.07 -9.20 12.29
C ALA A 405 -3.77 -10.56 12.15
N VAL A 406 -4.08 -11.18 13.26
CA VAL A 406 -4.56 -12.58 13.30
C VAL A 406 -5.78 -12.77 14.21
N PRO A 407 -6.87 -13.40 13.71
CA PRO A 407 -8.10 -13.59 14.47
C PRO A 407 -8.02 -14.80 15.39
N PHE A 408 -8.61 -14.66 16.59
CA PHE A 408 -8.83 -15.69 17.59
C PHE A 408 -10.29 -15.66 18.06
N ALA A 409 -10.90 -16.84 18.30
CA ALA A 409 -12.24 -16.88 18.86
C ALA A 409 -12.27 -16.30 20.28
N VAL A 410 -13.34 -15.60 20.59
CA VAL A 410 -13.66 -15.15 21.95
C VAL A 410 -14.71 -16.09 22.54
N PRO A 411 -14.42 -16.75 23.66
CA PRO A 411 -15.36 -17.69 24.25
C PRO A 411 -16.74 -17.06 24.53
N GLY A 412 -17.81 -17.73 24.10
CA GLY A 412 -19.18 -17.29 24.32
C GLY A 412 -19.63 -16.11 23.41
N ARG A 413 -18.81 -15.67 22.48
CA ARG A 413 -19.15 -14.60 21.52
C ARG A 413 -19.05 -15.09 20.08
N ARG A 414 -19.85 -14.50 19.20
CA ARG A 414 -19.71 -14.70 17.75
C ARG A 414 -18.58 -13.88 17.16
N GLU A 415 -18.19 -12.81 17.82
CA GLU A 415 -17.08 -11.96 17.47
C GLU A 415 -15.76 -12.66 17.72
N ALA A 416 -14.77 -12.34 16.91
CA ALA A 416 -13.39 -12.78 17.10
C ALA A 416 -12.53 -11.60 17.54
N ALA A 417 -11.56 -11.86 18.40
CA ALA A 417 -10.52 -10.91 18.74
C ALA A 417 -9.41 -10.97 17.71
N VAL A 418 -9.19 -9.91 16.97
CA VAL A 418 -8.04 -9.77 16.10
C VAL A 418 -6.86 -9.29 16.94
N ALA A 419 -5.85 -10.15 17.09
CA ALA A 419 -4.57 -9.82 17.71
C ALA A 419 -3.72 -9.04 16.69
N ILE A 420 -3.27 -7.86 17.07
CA ILE A 420 -2.49 -6.97 16.23
C ILE A 420 -1.14 -6.77 16.88
N VAL A 421 -0.08 -7.04 16.13
CA VAL A 421 1.31 -6.80 16.49
C VAL A 421 1.86 -5.78 15.53
N LEU A 422 2.15 -4.57 16.01
CA LEU A 422 2.74 -3.51 15.22
C LEU A 422 4.22 -3.36 15.59
N GLY A 423 5.12 -3.73 14.68
CA GLY A 423 6.55 -3.47 14.76
C GLY A 423 6.86 -2.06 14.26
N VAL A 424 7.69 -1.35 14.98
CA VAL A 424 8.16 0.00 14.66
C VAL A 424 9.69 0.00 14.66
N ARG A 425 10.27 0.63 13.65
CA ARG A 425 11.71 0.84 13.56
C ARG A 425 12.02 2.33 13.45
N GLN A 426 12.81 2.85 14.37
CA GLN A 426 13.15 4.27 14.41
C GLN A 426 14.60 4.51 14.84
N PRO A 427 15.23 5.62 14.41
CA PRO A 427 16.49 6.07 14.99
C PRO A 427 16.28 6.49 16.44
N ILE A 428 17.31 6.40 17.27
CA ILE A 428 17.29 6.99 18.59
C ILE A 428 17.87 8.40 18.48
N ARG A 429 17.18 9.39 19.01
CA ARG A 429 17.78 10.72 19.21
C ARG A 429 18.84 10.58 20.28
N THR A 430 20.10 10.61 19.90
CA THR A 430 21.16 11.05 20.80
C THR A 430 20.96 12.56 20.99
N THR A 431 20.99 12.99 22.25
CA THR A 431 20.66 14.35 22.68
C THR A 431 21.59 15.43 22.10
N GLU A 432 22.39 15.12 21.08
CA GLU A 432 23.48 15.99 20.62
C GLU A 432 23.18 16.87 19.40
N GLU A 433 22.04 16.70 18.71
CA GLU A 433 21.91 17.33 17.38
C GLU A 433 21.23 18.72 17.33
N HIS A 434 20.52 19.22 18.33
CA HIS A 434 19.93 20.57 18.27
C HIS A 434 19.84 21.24 19.65
N GLY A 435 20.92 21.79 20.10
CA GLY A 435 20.98 22.69 21.23
C GLY A 435 22.33 23.40 21.31
N ASN A 436 22.36 24.69 21.49
CA ASN A 436 23.57 25.37 21.84
C ASN A 436 24.05 24.84 23.19
N THR A 437 25.20 24.19 23.23
CA THR A 437 25.82 23.75 24.48
C THR A 437 26.79 24.80 24.91
N VAL A 438 26.49 25.49 26.03
CA VAL A 438 27.43 26.35 26.70
C VAL A 438 28.06 25.54 27.83
N SER A 439 29.35 25.23 27.72
CA SER A 439 30.13 24.60 28.78
C SER A 439 31.17 25.60 29.28
N THR A 440 31.17 25.85 30.57
CA THR A 440 32.19 26.68 31.23
C THR A 440 32.87 25.87 32.30
N THR A 441 34.19 25.88 32.30
CA THR A 441 35.00 25.32 33.38
C THR A 441 35.59 26.52 34.15
N GLU A 442 35.26 26.66 35.42
CA GLU A 442 35.73 27.79 36.22
C GLU A 442 36.51 27.31 37.42
N GLU A 443 37.65 27.93 37.64
CA GLU A 443 38.47 27.72 38.84
C GLU A 443 38.09 28.67 40.01
N HIS A 444 37.40 29.80 39.74
CA HIS A 444 36.97 30.78 40.75
C HIS A 444 35.65 31.45 40.36
N GLY A 445 34.65 31.40 41.23
CA GLY A 445 33.24 31.76 41.09
C GLY A 445 32.89 33.02 40.27
N ASN A 446 32.22 32.80 39.11
CA ASN A 446 31.67 33.84 38.28
C ASN A 446 30.17 33.58 37.99
N THR A 447 29.48 34.63 37.54
CA THR A 447 28.06 34.53 37.16
C THR A 447 27.95 34.22 35.68
N VAL A 448 27.29 33.12 35.31
CA VAL A 448 26.93 32.78 33.93
C VAL A 448 25.50 33.24 33.67
N SER A 449 25.29 34.10 32.68
CA SER A 449 23.96 34.52 32.22
C SER A 449 23.82 34.28 30.74
N THR A 450 22.74 33.63 30.33
CA THR A 450 22.37 33.43 28.92
C THR A 450 20.95 33.92 28.67
N THR A 451 20.76 34.62 27.56
CA THR A 451 19.45 35.09 27.10
C THR A 451 19.21 34.51 25.71
N GLU A 452 18.14 33.76 25.53
CA GLU A 452 17.76 33.21 24.23
C GLU A 452 16.27 33.44 23.92
N GLU A 453 15.97 33.88 22.71
CA GLU A 453 14.59 34.12 22.26
C GLU A 453 13.90 32.87 21.73
N HIS A 454 14.62 31.94 21.10
CA HIS A 454 14.06 30.71 20.53
C HIS A 454 15.08 29.56 20.52
N GLY A 455 14.86 28.50 21.30
CA GLY A 455 15.70 27.30 21.22
C GLY A 455 15.71 26.42 22.47
N ASN A 456 16.44 25.31 22.38
CA ASN A 456 16.70 24.43 23.53
C ASN A 456 18.15 24.67 24.00
N THR A 457 18.31 25.20 25.20
CA THR A 457 19.64 25.48 25.77
C THR A 457 20.04 24.40 26.77
N ARG A 458 21.25 23.91 26.66
CA ARG A 458 21.86 23.03 27.66
C ARG A 458 23.06 23.74 28.30
N ILE A 459 22.98 23.91 29.60
CA ILE A 459 24.05 24.51 30.41
C ILE A 459 24.64 23.42 31.28
N SER A 460 25.96 23.23 31.21
CA SER A 460 26.70 22.38 32.15
C SER A 460 27.84 23.17 32.74
N THR A 461 27.93 23.16 34.08
CA THR A 461 29.01 23.82 34.84
C THR A 461 29.69 22.76 35.69
N THR A 462 31.03 22.82 35.73
CA THR A 462 31.86 22.02 36.65
C THR A 462 32.62 22.99 37.51
N GLU A 463 32.45 22.90 38.82
CA GLU A 463 33.16 23.75 39.81
C GLU A 463 34.07 22.92 40.70
N GLU A 464 35.32 23.36 40.84
CA GLU A 464 36.23 22.77 41.80
C GLU A 464 36.24 23.51 43.16
N HIS A 465 36.06 24.82 43.21
CA HIS A 465 35.99 25.61 44.47
C HIS A 465 35.22 26.92 44.25
N GLY A 466 34.00 27.06 44.77
CA GLY A 466 33.31 28.32 44.81
C GLY A 466 31.77 28.27 44.71
N ASN A 467 31.11 29.44 44.67
CA ASN A 467 29.68 29.59 44.51
C ASN A 467 29.40 30.16 43.11
N ALA A 468 28.91 29.37 42.14
CA ALA A 468 28.45 29.89 40.87
C ALA A 468 26.98 30.33 40.94
N ARG A 469 26.64 31.42 40.29
CA ARG A 469 25.26 31.85 40.08
C ARG A 469 24.90 31.67 38.61
N ILE A 470 23.88 30.88 38.35
CA ILE A 470 23.33 30.67 37.00
C ILE A 470 21.98 31.37 36.91
N SER A 471 21.83 32.28 35.96
CA SER A 471 20.54 32.88 35.63
C SER A 471 20.26 32.71 34.14
N THR A 472 19.09 32.19 33.80
CA THR A 472 18.61 32.06 32.43
C THR A 472 17.27 32.75 32.27
N THR A 473 17.10 33.47 31.18
CA THR A 473 15.82 34.08 30.79
C THR A 473 15.42 33.50 29.42
N GLU A 474 14.28 32.87 29.36
CA GLU A 474 13.75 32.29 28.12
C GLU A 474 12.35 32.83 27.85
N GLU A 475 12.11 33.29 26.63
CA GLU A 475 10.75 33.66 26.19
C GLU A 475 9.98 32.47 25.59
N HIS A 476 10.64 31.57 24.86
CA HIS A 476 10.00 30.35 24.29
C HIS A 476 11.04 29.23 24.13
N GLY A 477 11.05 28.26 25.04
CA GLY A 477 11.97 27.12 24.92
C GLY A 477 11.99 26.20 26.14
N ASN A 478 12.83 25.17 26.10
CA ASN A 478 13.04 24.25 27.22
C ASN A 478 14.51 24.31 27.67
N THR A 479 14.78 24.73 28.88
CA THR A 479 16.13 24.75 29.45
C THR A 479 16.42 23.50 30.26
N ARG A 480 17.57 22.90 30.03
CA ARG A 480 18.09 21.80 30.85
C ARG A 480 19.39 22.23 31.52
N ILE A 481 19.37 22.24 32.84
CA ILE A 481 20.52 22.61 33.67
C ILE A 481 21.03 21.35 34.36
N SER A 482 22.32 21.07 34.21
CA SER A 482 23.01 20.03 34.98
C SER A 482 24.23 20.65 35.65
N THR A 483 24.30 20.52 36.98
CA THR A 483 25.46 20.94 37.79
C THR A 483 26.10 19.72 38.43
N SER A 484 27.41 19.60 38.35
CA SER A 484 28.17 18.66 39.16
C SER A 484 29.04 19.45 40.13
N GLU A 485 28.81 19.26 41.43
CA GLU A 485 29.57 19.94 42.52
C GLU A 485 30.44 18.89 43.20
N GLU A 486 31.70 19.22 43.40
CA GLU A 486 32.53 18.46 44.34
C GLU A 486 32.53 19.07 45.73
N HIS A 487 32.40 20.39 45.92
CA HIS A 487 32.26 21.06 47.24
C HIS A 487 31.65 22.46 47.10
N GLY A 488 30.34 22.64 47.36
CA GLY A 488 29.69 23.96 47.45
C GLY A 488 28.18 23.95 47.25
N ASN A 489 27.47 25.05 47.58
CA ASN A 489 26.04 25.26 47.33
C ASN A 489 25.82 26.25 46.18
N ALA A 490 25.24 25.84 45.08
CA ALA A 490 24.91 26.72 43.96
C ALA A 490 23.39 27.06 43.93
N PRO A 491 22.95 28.28 44.20
CA PRO A 491 21.58 28.69 44.00
C PRO A 491 21.29 28.94 42.48
N THR A 492 20.33 28.21 41.96
CA THR A 492 19.84 28.35 40.58
C THR A 492 18.58 29.20 40.58
N ARG A 493 18.53 30.27 39.79
CA ARG A 493 17.33 31.08 39.58
C ARG A 493 16.95 31.06 38.10
N THR A 494 15.76 30.58 37.82
CA THR A 494 15.16 30.57 36.48
C THR A 494 13.90 31.42 36.49
N THR A 495 13.73 32.27 35.47
CA THR A 495 12.50 33.04 35.26
C THR A 495 11.94 32.58 33.93
N GLU A 496 10.76 31.96 33.90
CA GLU A 496 10.05 31.49 32.74
C GLU A 496 8.80 32.32 32.50
N GLU A 497 8.64 32.85 31.30
CA GLU A 497 7.36 33.44 30.88
C GLU A 497 6.49 32.45 30.10
N HIS A 498 7.05 31.52 29.30
CA HIS A 498 6.32 30.40 28.65
C HIS A 498 7.27 29.25 28.33
N GLY A 499 7.51 28.35 29.25
CA GLY A 499 8.35 27.17 29.08
C GLY A 499 8.29 26.21 30.28
N ARG A 500 8.81 25.01 30.15
CA ARG A 500 8.90 24.04 31.25
C ARG A 500 10.36 23.77 31.59
N THR A 501 10.79 24.21 32.78
CA THR A 501 12.09 23.81 33.34
C THR A 501 12.00 22.42 33.96
N ARG A 502 12.88 21.53 33.59
CA ARG A 502 13.06 20.24 34.24
C ARG A 502 14.46 20.10 34.76
N THR A 503 14.59 20.05 36.09
CA THR A 503 15.80 19.61 36.75
C THR A 503 15.79 18.09 36.84
N SER A 504 16.71 17.39 36.19
CA SER A 504 16.79 15.94 36.29
C SER A 504 18.11 15.51 36.90
N MET A 505 18.05 14.84 38.03
CA MET A 505 19.13 13.93 38.44
C MET A 505 19.18 12.77 37.43
N GLN A 506 20.36 12.49 36.89
CA GLN A 506 20.59 11.38 35.98
C GLN A 506 20.50 10.07 36.76
N THR A 507 19.32 9.45 36.75
CA THR A 507 19.19 8.01 36.93
C THR A 507 19.41 7.34 35.58
N SER A 508 20.18 6.26 35.54
CA SER A 508 20.45 5.40 34.37
C SER A 508 19.16 4.81 33.81
N GLY A 509 18.38 5.63 33.10
CA GLY A 509 17.09 5.24 32.51
C GLY A 509 17.13 5.39 31.00
N GLY A 510 16.93 4.30 30.28
CA GLY A 510 16.84 4.27 28.82
C GLY A 510 15.78 5.25 28.30
N THR A 511 15.99 5.76 27.08
CA THR A 511 15.06 6.65 26.37
C THR A 511 13.70 5.97 26.23
N VAL A 512 12.61 6.59 26.69
CA VAL A 512 11.25 6.08 26.56
C VAL A 512 10.55 6.83 25.45
N GLU A 513 10.02 6.09 24.45
CA GLU A 513 9.18 6.62 23.39
C GLU A 513 7.71 6.44 23.72
N ARG A 514 6.91 7.47 23.47
CA ARG A 514 5.45 7.38 23.53
C ARG A 514 4.86 7.26 22.14
N VAL A 515 4.21 6.14 21.89
CA VAL A 515 3.56 5.82 20.63
C VAL A 515 2.05 5.96 20.78
N ASP A 516 1.45 6.84 19.98
CA ASP A 516 0.01 6.90 19.81
C ASP A 516 -0.39 6.00 18.65
N LEU A 517 -1.27 5.02 18.89
CA LEU A 517 -1.73 4.04 17.91
C LEU A 517 -3.23 4.14 17.71
N GLN A 518 -3.66 4.09 16.46
CA GLN A 518 -5.07 3.92 16.09
C GLN A 518 -5.21 2.78 15.10
N VAL A 519 -6.15 1.88 15.38
CA VAL A 519 -6.56 0.78 14.49
C VAL A 519 -8.01 0.98 14.11
N SER A 520 -8.32 0.88 12.83
CA SER A 520 -9.69 0.96 12.31
C SER A 520 -9.92 -0.17 11.30
N ALA A 521 -11.10 -0.81 11.37
CA ALA A 521 -11.50 -1.87 10.46
C ALA A 521 -12.60 -1.38 9.51
N PHE A 522 -12.43 -1.63 8.23
CA PHE A 522 -13.38 -1.30 7.17
C PHE A 522 -13.78 -2.58 6.42
N ASN A 523 -15.05 -2.71 6.07
CA ASN A 523 -15.48 -3.81 5.20
C ASN A 523 -15.17 -3.48 3.72
N VAL A 524 -15.48 -4.42 2.83
CA VAL A 524 -15.29 -4.27 1.37
C VAL A 524 -16.01 -3.07 0.75
N ASN A 525 -17.04 -2.53 1.41
CA ASN A 525 -17.78 -1.35 0.98
C ASN A 525 -17.24 -0.05 1.63
N GLY A 526 -16.09 -0.07 2.28
CA GLY A 526 -15.49 1.08 2.95
C GLY A 526 -16.21 1.52 4.23
N LYS A 527 -17.21 0.76 4.72
CA LYS A 527 -17.92 1.06 5.97
C LYS A 527 -17.07 0.65 7.17
N ALA A 528 -16.92 1.56 8.13
CA ALA A 528 -16.22 1.29 9.37
C ALA A 528 -17.02 0.33 10.29
N PHE A 529 -16.35 -0.68 10.84
CA PHE A 529 -16.93 -1.70 11.73
C PHE A 529 -16.36 -1.72 13.13
N GLY A 530 -15.25 -1.06 13.37
CA GLY A 530 -14.64 -0.96 14.68
C GLY A 530 -13.39 -0.09 14.64
N SER A 531 -13.07 0.53 15.75
CA SER A 531 -11.83 1.28 15.93
C SER A 531 -11.39 1.19 17.37
N THR A 532 -10.07 1.15 17.59
CA THR A 532 -9.45 1.25 18.90
C THR A 532 -8.29 2.23 18.83
N ARG A 533 -8.09 2.96 19.92
CA ARG A 533 -6.95 3.88 20.07
C ARG A 533 -6.26 3.55 21.39
N LEU A 534 -4.96 3.52 21.36
CA LEU A 534 -4.14 3.28 22.54
C LEU A 534 -2.87 4.12 22.52
N GLN A 535 -2.29 4.32 23.68
CA GLN A 535 -0.98 4.91 23.88
C GLN A 535 -0.10 3.87 24.58
N ALA A 536 1.13 3.75 24.11
CA ALA A 536 2.12 2.86 24.67
C ALA A 536 3.42 3.61 24.96
N ASP A 537 3.94 3.48 26.17
CA ASP A 537 5.27 3.93 26.51
C ASP A 537 6.23 2.74 26.37
N VAL A 538 7.27 2.89 25.55
CA VAL A 538 8.20 1.82 25.19
C VAL A 538 9.63 2.26 25.51
N ALA A 539 10.34 1.48 26.32
CA ALA A 539 11.76 1.71 26.59
C ALA A 539 12.58 1.31 25.35
N LEU A 540 13.23 2.29 24.74
CA LEU A 540 14.02 2.08 23.55
C LEU A 540 15.36 1.41 23.89
N ARG A 541 15.75 0.44 23.05
CA ARG A 541 17.09 -0.19 23.09
C ARG A 541 17.68 -0.10 21.70
N PRO A 542 18.80 0.65 21.53
CA PRO A 542 19.48 0.71 20.26
C PRO A 542 20.10 -0.63 19.89
N ASP A 543 20.06 -0.96 18.61
CA ASP A 543 20.92 -1.98 18.03
C ASP A 543 22.29 -1.40 17.65
N ALA A 544 23.18 -2.22 17.07
CA ALA A 544 24.50 -1.80 16.66
C ALA A 544 24.50 -0.69 15.58
N SER A 545 23.37 -0.48 14.89
CA SER A 545 23.20 0.58 13.87
C SER A 545 22.59 1.88 14.46
N GLY A 546 22.35 1.95 15.77
CA GLY A 546 21.72 3.09 16.42
C GLY A 546 20.20 3.18 16.21
N LEU A 547 19.57 2.12 15.69
CA LEU A 547 18.14 2.01 15.50
C LEU A 547 17.51 1.27 16.67
N ALA A 548 16.30 1.66 17.05
CA ALA A 548 15.46 0.93 17.99
C ALA A 548 14.37 0.19 17.21
N GLU A 549 14.24 -1.11 17.50
CA GLU A 549 13.15 -1.95 17.03
C GLU A 549 12.31 -2.40 18.23
N TYR A 550 11.01 -2.15 18.17
CA TYR A 550 10.08 -2.53 19.21
C TYR A 550 8.69 -2.84 18.63
N GLU A 551 7.85 -3.46 19.45
CA GLU A 551 6.50 -3.84 19.05
C GLU A 551 5.44 -3.27 20.00
N VAL A 552 4.28 -2.93 19.47
CA VAL A 552 3.10 -2.51 20.24
C VAL A 552 1.97 -3.47 19.95
N LEU A 553 1.37 -4.02 21.00
CA LEU A 553 0.26 -4.96 20.89
C LEU A 553 -1.08 -4.25 21.02
N ALA A 554 -2.02 -4.63 20.15
CA ALA A 554 -3.38 -4.11 20.17
C ALA A 554 -4.38 -5.23 19.91
N ARG A 555 -5.64 -4.99 20.27
CA ARG A 555 -6.77 -5.90 20.04
C ARG A 555 -7.93 -5.13 19.45
N LEU A 556 -8.61 -5.76 18.47
CA LEU A 556 -9.86 -5.27 17.91
C LEU A 556 -10.84 -6.44 17.77
N ASP A 557 -12.02 -6.34 18.37
CA ASP A 557 -13.05 -7.37 18.27
C ASP A 557 -13.92 -7.11 17.03
N LEU A 558 -14.05 -8.12 16.15
CA LEU A 558 -14.77 -8.03 14.87
C LEU A 558 -15.70 -9.22 14.67
N LYS A 559 -16.82 -8.99 14.00
CA LYS A 559 -17.72 -10.06 13.52
C LYS A 559 -17.05 -10.86 12.41
N PRO A 560 -17.50 -12.11 12.15
CA PRO A 560 -17.05 -12.85 10.97
C PRO A 560 -17.24 -12.06 9.70
N GLY A 561 -16.21 -12.02 8.82
CA GLY A 561 -16.23 -11.27 7.58
C GLY A 561 -14.84 -10.89 7.08
N ARG A 562 -14.80 -10.20 5.95
CA ARG A 562 -13.57 -9.66 5.35
C ARG A 562 -13.42 -8.18 5.70
N TYR A 563 -12.25 -7.79 6.15
CA TYR A 563 -11.95 -6.42 6.55
C TYR A 563 -10.59 -5.98 6.04
N GLN A 564 -10.48 -4.69 5.72
CA GLN A 564 -9.21 -3.99 5.63
C GLN A 564 -8.95 -3.32 6.97
N LEU A 565 -7.88 -3.67 7.64
CA LEU A 565 -7.38 -2.96 8.80
C LEU A 565 -6.48 -1.83 8.37
N ARG A 566 -6.74 -0.63 8.86
CA ARG A 566 -5.89 0.55 8.73
C ARG A 566 -5.32 0.90 10.09
N VAL A 567 -4.00 0.82 10.19
CA VAL A 567 -3.27 1.10 11.42
C VAL A 567 -2.42 2.32 11.21
N GLY A 568 -2.59 3.33 12.07
CA GLY A 568 -1.74 4.53 12.11
C GLY A 568 -0.97 4.58 13.40
N ALA A 569 0.31 4.92 13.33
CA ALA A 569 1.18 5.17 14.47
C ALA A 569 1.78 6.57 14.39
N ASN A 570 1.90 7.23 15.53
CA ASN A 570 2.54 8.53 15.66
C ASN A 570 3.52 8.52 16.82
N LEU A 571 4.76 8.93 16.55
CA LEU A 571 5.83 9.06 17.53
C LEU A 571 5.87 10.49 18.06
N ARG A 572 5.78 10.66 19.37
CA ARG A 572 5.80 12.02 19.95
C ARG A 572 7.16 12.68 19.87
N SER A 573 8.24 11.94 20.09
CA SER A 573 9.60 12.49 20.08
C SER A 573 10.04 13.02 18.73
N PHE A 574 9.53 12.45 17.61
CA PHE A 574 9.91 12.82 16.26
C PHE A 574 8.82 13.60 15.51
N SER A 575 7.62 13.70 16.07
CA SER A 575 6.43 14.22 15.36
C SER A 575 6.22 13.54 14.00
N THR A 576 6.61 12.26 13.90
CA THR A 576 6.55 11.46 12.69
C THR A 576 5.41 10.45 12.81
N SER A 577 4.63 10.32 11.75
CA SER A 577 3.52 9.37 11.70
C SER A 577 3.63 8.47 10.47
N GLY A 578 3.24 7.22 10.63
CA GLY A 578 3.12 6.26 9.54
C GLY A 578 1.82 5.51 9.62
N SER A 579 1.48 4.83 8.54
CA SER A 579 0.34 3.91 8.52
C SER A 579 0.64 2.64 7.74
N LEU A 580 -0.14 1.61 8.03
CA LEU A 580 -0.08 0.34 7.33
C LEU A 580 -1.50 -0.22 7.17
N TYR A 581 -1.78 -0.78 6.00
CA TYR A 581 -3.07 -1.38 5.68
C TYR A 581 -2.86 -2.87 5.39
N CYS A 582 -3.73 -3.70 5.94
CA CYS A 582 -3.73 -5.12 5.64
C CYS A 582 -5.15 -5.69 5.64
N ASP A 583 -5.34 -6.72 4.82
CA ASP A 583 -6.58 -7.45 4.77
C ASP A 583 -6.59 -8.55 5.85
N VAL A 584 -7.71 -8.69 6.54
CA VAL A 584 -7.94 -9.77 7.50
C VAL A 584 -9.26 -10.46 7.23
N ASP A 585 -9.21 -11.78 7.16
CA ASP A 585 -10.41 -12.64 7.09
C ASP A 585 -10.70 -13.18 8.48
N VAL A 586 -11.84 -12.78 9.02
CA VAL A 586 -12.31 -13.22 10.34
C VAL A 586 -13.27 -14.41 10.15
N PRO A 587 -12.86 -15.64 10.50
CA PRO A 587 -13.71 -16.81 10.37
C PRO A 587 -14.90 -16.79 11.33
N ASP A 588 -16.00 -17.46 10.96
CA ASP A 588 -17.03 -17.79 11.93
C ASP A 588 -16.61 -19.03 12.74
N PHE A 589 -15.88 -18.81 13.81
CA PHE A 589 -15.41 -19.86 14.71
C PHE A 589 -16.55 -20.61 15.41
N SER A 590 -17.73 -20.00 15.47
CA SER A 590 -18.89 -20.56 16.18
C SER A 590 -19.63 -21.59 15.34
N SER A 591 -19.57 -21.54 14.03
CA SER A 591 -20.34 -22.40 13.10
C SER A 591 -19.49 -23.39 12.33
N ALA A 592 -18.23 -23.06 12.02
CA ALA A 592 -17.36 -23.91 11.22
C ALA A 592 -17.03 -25.25 11.91
N PRO A 593 -17.20 -26.41 11.22
CA PRO A 593 -16.92 -27.73 11.80
C PRO A 593 -15.49 -27.86 12.35
N VAL A 594 -14.52 -27.30 11.65
CA VAL A 594 -13.14 -27.11 12.09
C VAL A 594 -12.64 -25.76 11.57
N SER A 595 -11.92 -25.04 12.40
CA SER A 595 -11.26 -23.79 12.01
C SER A 595 -9.96 -23.61 12.79
N LEU A 596 -9.05 -22.79 12.22
CA LEU A 596 -7.80 -22.39 12.84
C LEU A 596 -7.85 -20.90 13.15
N SER A 597 -7.32 -20.51 14.31
CA SER A 597 -6.94 -19.12 14.55
C SER A 597 -5.93 -18.66 13.51
N GLY A 598 -5.49 -17.41 13.56
CA GLY A 598 -4.25 -17.04 12.89
C GLY A 598 -3.05 -17.82 13.47
N LEU A 599 -1.96 -17.87 12.68
CA LEU A 599 -0.69 -18.43 13.08
C LEU A 599 0.21 -17.29 13.56
N VAL A 600 0.66 -17.32 14.83
CA VAL A 600 1.58 -16.33 15.38
C VAL A 600 2.94 -16.94 15.64
N LEU A 601 3.99 -16.18 15.39
CA LEU A 601 5.34 -16.53 15.80
C LEU A 601 5.71 -15.81 17.09
N SER A 602 6.54 -16.45 17.91
CA SER A 602 7.17 -15.89 19.10
C SER A 602 8.66 -16.15 19.02
N ALA A 603 9.49 -15.17 19.40
CA ALA A 603 10.95 -15.29 19.31
C ALA A 603 11.63 -14.87 20.63
N SER A 604 12.72 -15.55 20.96
CA SER A 604 13.60 -15.20 22.09
C SER A 604 15.06 -15.29 21.62
N PRO A 605 15.89 -14.21 21.76
CA PRO A 605 15.49 -12.88 22.18
C PRO A 605 14.51 -12.22 21.20
N GLY A 606 13.57 -11.42 21.71
CA GLY A 606 12.57 -10.71 20.93
C GLY A 606 12.70 -9.20 21.09
N PRO A 607 11.99 -8.41 20.26
CA PRO A 607 11.94 -6.96 20.41
C PRO A 607 11.29 -6.54 21.74
N VAL A 608 11.53 -5.30 22.15
CA VAL A 608 10.83 -4.72 23.30
C VAL A 608 9.35 -4.59 22.94
N VAL A 609 8.47 -4.96 23.88
CA VAL A 609 7.02 -5.01 23.61
C VAL A 609 6.28 -4.08 24.55
N GLY A 610 5.55 -3.11 23.96
CA GLY A 610 4.58 -2.25 24.67
C GLY A 610 3.18 -2.88 24.70
N SER A 611 2.37 -2.51 25.70
CA SER A 611 0.95 -2.94 25.85
C SER A 611 0.76 -4.45 25.88
N ARG A 612 1.64 -5.19 26.53
CA ARG A 612 1.59 -6.67 26.62
C ARG A 612 0.27 -7.24 27.07
N ASP A 613 -0.43 -6.52 27.95
CA ASP A 613 -1.70 -7.00 28.54
C ASP A 613 -2.86 -7.00 27.52
N ALA A 614 -2.75 -6.30 26.40
CA ALA A 614 -3.78 -6.24 25.36
C ALA A 614 -4.14 -7.63 24.80
N LEU A 615 -3.16 -8.53 24.69
CA LEU A 615 -3.34 -9.87 24.11
C LEU A 615 -3.31 -11.02 25.12
N ARG A 616 -2.94 -10.77 26.37
CA ARG A 616 -2.91 -11.80 27.43
C ARG A 616 -4.19 -12.65 27.55
N PRO A 617 -5.42 -12.07 27.42
CA PRO A 617 -6.65 -12.85 27.54
C PRO A 617 -6.87 -13.86 26.42
N ILE A 618 -6.17 -13.72 25.28
CA ILE A 618 -6.39 -14.54 24.08
C ILE A 618 -5.18 -15.38 23.67
N LEU A 619 -3.96 -14.93 24.03
CA LEU A 619 -2.71 -15.57 23.65
C LEU A 619 -1.87 -15.96 24.87
N PRO A 620 -1.41 -17.23 24.94
CA PRO A 620 -0.50 -17.69 25.98
C PRO A 620 0.99 -17.43 25.67
N VAL A 621 1.28 -16.76 24.54
CA VAL A 621 2.62 -16.41 24.05
C VAL A 621 2.68 -14.92 23.71
N VAL A 622 3.86 -14.33 23.75
CA VAL A 622 4.07 -12.98 23.25
C VAL A 622 4.35 -13.09 21.76
N PRO A 623 3.42 -12.63 20.90
CA PRO A 623 3.59 -12.71 19.46
C PRO A 623 4.58 -11.67 18.96
N THR A 624 5.22 -11.94 17.81
CA THR A 624 6.09 -10.98 17.11
C THR A 624 5.72 -10.84 15.63
N ALA A 625 5.84 -9.62 15.10
CA ALA A 625 5.75 -9.33 13.68
C ALA A 625 7.10 -9.61 12.95
N ARG A 626 8.17 -9.85 13.69
CA ARG A 626 9.49 -10.17 13.10
C ARG A 626 9.40 -11.43 12.24
N ARG A 627 9.98 -11.37 11.04
CA ARG A 627 10.05 -12.49 10.09
C ARG A 627 11.47 -12.79 9.60
N ALA A 628 12.47 -12.08 10.12
CA ALA A 628 13.88 -12.36 9.90
C ALA A 628 14.51 -12.85 11.22
N PHE A 629 15.09 -14.06 11.20
CA PHE A 629 15.68 -14.69 12.36
C PHE A 629 17.11 -15.15 12.05
N THR A 630 17.96 -15.18 13.07
CA THR A 630 19.30 -15.78 13.02
C THR A 630 19.32 -17.11 13.76
N SER A 631 20.37 -17.89 13.61
CA SER A 631 20.57 -19.16 14.33
C SER A 631 20.56 -19.02 15.86
N GLY A 632 20.79 -17.82 16.39
CA GLY A 632 20.73 -17.52 17.83
C GLY A 632 19.33 -17.31 18.40
N HIS A 633 18.29 -17.25 17.56
CA HIS A 633 16.91 -17.12 18.02
C HIS A 633 16.30 -18.48 18.33
N GLN A 634 15.49 -18.53 19.39
CA GLN A 634 14.52 -19.59 19.62
C GLN A 634 13.17 -19.12 19.11
N VAL A 635 12.62 -19.79 18.10
CA VAL A 635 11.35 -19.42 17.46
C VAL A 635 10.33 -20.51 17.67
N SER A 636 9.13 -20.12 18.15
CA SER A 636 7.99 -21.03 18.25
C SER A 636 6.78 -20.45 17.52
N ALA A 637 5.98 -21.32 16.95
CA ALA A 637 4.71 -20.98 16.31
C ALA A 637 3.54 -21.45 17.20
N PHE A 638 2.49 -20.63 17.23
CA PHE A 638 1.29 -20.91 17.99
C PHE A 638 0.04 -20.70 17.11
N THR A 639 -0.88 -21.66 17.17
CA THR A 639 -2.23 -21.55 16.63
C THR A 639 -3.21 -22.34 17.51
N ARG A 640 -4.50 -22.03 17.37
CA ARG A 640 -5.57 -22.72 18.12
C ARG A 640 -6.56 -23.32 17.15
N VAL A 641 -6.86 -24.61 17.34
CA VAL A 641 -7.89 -25.35 16.60
C VAL A 641 -9.22 -25.20 17.31
N TYR A 642 -10.28 -24.93 16.55
CA TYR A 642 -11.64 -24.83 17.07
C TYR A 642 -12.56 -25.80 16.35
N GLN A 643 -13.54 -26.34 17.06
CA GLN A 643 -14.67 -27.11 16.53
C GLN A 643 -15.96 -26.36 16.82
N GLY A 644 -16.51 -25.65 15.84
CA GLY A 644 -17.78 -24.93 15.97
C GLY A 644 -19.00 -25.83 15.90
N GLY A 645 -20.19 -25.21 16.00
CA GLY A 645 -21.47 -25.90 15.96
C GLY A 645 -21.79 -26.68 17.25
N LYS A 646 -22.85 -27.49 17.16
CA LYS A 646 -23.36 -28.31 18.31
C LYS A 646 -22.98 -29.79 18.21
N ALA A 647 -22.28 -30.20 17.14
CA ALA A 647 -21.87 -31.60 16.94
C ALA A 647 -20.91 -32.04 18.05
N ALA A 648 -20.89 -33.36 18.31
CA ALA A 648 -19.92 -33.94 19.23
C ALA A 648 -18.50 -33.63 18.80
N LEU A 649 -17.61 -33.41 19.77
CA LEU A 649 -16.18 -33.20 19.52
C LEU A 649 -15.58 -34.47 18.89
N ALA A 650 -14.77 -34.27 17.86
CA ALA A 650 -14.08 -35.35 17.17
C ALA A 650 -12.56 -35.15 17.28
N SER A 651 -11.79 -36.19 17.00
CA SER A 651 -10.35 -36.02 16.82
C SER A 651 -10.06 -35.17 15.56
N VAL A 652 -8.98 -34.40 15.61
CA VAL A 652 -8.52 -33.54 14.53
C VAL A 652 -7.08 -33.88 14.21
N ALA A 653 -6.82 -34.27 12.95
CA ALA A 653 -5.45 -34.48 12.48
C ALA A 653 -4.80 -33.12 12.20
N VAL A 654 -3.65 -32.87 12.85
CA VAL A 654 -2.83 -31.67 12.61
C VAL A 654 -1.55 -32.07 11.91
N ARG A 655 -1.23 -31.36 10.84
CA ARG A 655 0.04 -31.53 10.12
C ARG A 655 0.79 -30.22 10.05
N VAL A 656 2.04 -30.23 10.44
CA VAL A 656 2.93 -29.06 10.38
C VAL A 656 4.05 -29.36 9.40
N ARG A 657 4.18 -28.49 8.40
CA ARG A 657 5.21 -28.62 7.36
C ARG A 657 6.05 -27.35 7.29
N LEU A 658 7.35 -27.54 7.21
CA LEU A 658 8.32 -26.47 6.93
C LEU A 658 8.99 -26.76 5.60
N ARG A 659 8.93 -25.80 4.67
CA ARG A 659 9.55 -25.89 3.35
C ARG A 659 10.56 -24.79 3.16
N ASN A 660 11.67 -25.10 2.48
CA ASN A 660 12.66 -24.11 2.08
C ASN A 660 12.30 -23.43 0.74
N ALA A 661 13.16 -22.53 0.27
CA ALA A 661 12.99 -21.84 -1.00
C ALA A 661 12.95 -22.79 -2.22
N ALA A 662 13.63 -23.92 -2.19
CA ALA A 662 13.57 -24.95 -3.22
C ALA A 662 12.30 -25.82 -3.17
N ASN A 663 11.33 -25.47 -2.29
CA ASN A 663 10.11 -26.23 -2.03
C ASN A 663 10.36 -27.63 -1.41
N GLU A 664 11.56 -27.85 -0.89
CA GLU A 664 11.91 -29.09 -0.21
C GLU A 664 11.36 -29.10 1.21
N LEU A 665 10.89 -30.25 1.64
CA LEU A 665 10.32 -30.46 2.97
C LEU A 665 11.45 -30.61 4.02
N VAL A 666 11.61 -29.61 4.87
CA VAL A 666 12.62 -29.60 5.93
C VAL A 666 12.07 -30.21 7.22
N MET A 667 10.78 -30.05 7.49
CA MET A 667 10.09 -30.62 8.63
C MET A 667 8.68 -31.07 8.24
N ASP A 668 8.28 -32.27 8.65
CA ASP A 668 6.90 -32.78 8.54
C ASP A 668 6.53 -33.46 9.86
N ARG A 669 5.72 -32.78 10.65
CA ARG A 669 5.22 -33.29 11.93
C ARG A 669 3.71 -33.52 11.82
N ARG A 670 3.27 -34.68 12.30
CA ARG A 670 1.86 -35.03 12.38
C ARG A 670 1.49 -35.28 13.83
N GLU A 671 0.33 -34.77 14.21
CA GLU A 671 -0.22 -34.94 15.57
C GLU A 671 -1.74 -35.13 15.45
N GLU A 672 -2.29 -36.05 16.20
CA GLU A 672 -3.72 -36.21 16.31
C GLU A 672 -4.19 -35.57 17.65
N LEU A 673 -5.02 -34.55 17.53
CA LEU A 673 -5.69 -33.94 18.69
C LEU A 673 -6.92 -34.74 19.03
N ALA A 674 -6.84 -35.65 20.02
CA ALA A 674 -7.98 -36.41 20.48
C ALA A 674 -9.10 -35.48 20.98
N ALA A 675 -10.37 -35.90 20.86
CA ALA A 675 -11.54 -35.14 21.30
C ALA A 675 -11.43 -34.62 22.74
N ALA A 676 -10.80 -35.40 23.62
CA ALA A 676 -10.57 -35.04 25.02
C ALA A 676 -9.62 -33.83 25.22
N ARG A 677 -8.80 -33.47 24.22
CA ARG A 677 -7.93 -32.28 24.30
C ARG A 677 -8.69 -30.97 24.09
N PHE A 678 -9.88 -31.04 23.55
CA PHE A 678 -10.70 -29.84 23.35
C PHE A 678 -11.34 -29.43 24.67
N THR A 679 -11.09 -28.18 25.08
CA THR A 679 -11.63 -27.61 26.33
C THR A 679 -13.15 -27.39 26.25
N THR A 680 -13.77 -26.92 27.33
CA THR A 680 -15.17 -26.49 27.34
C THR A 680 -15.47 -25.38 26.30
N THR A 681 -14.47 -24.63 25.89
CA THR A 681 -14.55 -23.65 24.83
C THR A 681 -14.42 -24.25 23.41
N ARG A 682 -14.40 -25.59 23.30
CA ARG A 682 -14.30 -26.35 22.05
C ARG A 682 -13.03 -26.01 21.25
N SER A 683 -11.91 -25.78 21.94
CA SER A 683 -10.64 -25.40 21.35
C SER A 683 -9.47 -26.18 21.93
N ALA A 684 -8.43 -26.37 21.12
CA ALA A 684 -7.16 -26.98 21.49
C ALA A 684 -5.97 -26.19 20.95
N ASP A 685 -4.97 -25.97 21.82
CA ASP A 685 -3.77 -25.22 21.44
C ASP A 685 -2.75 -26.14 20.76
N VAL A 686 -2.11 -25.61 19.71
CA VAL A 686 -1.02 -26.24 18.96
C VAL A 686 0.20 -25.34 19.05
N ARG A 687 1.31 -25.87 19.55
CA ARG A 687 2.61 -25.21 19.62
C ARG A 687 3.65 -26.01 18.85
N VAL A 688 4.48 -25.30 18.14
CA VAL A 688 5.50 -25.89 17.28
C VAL A 688 6.81 -25.13 17.46
N GLU A 689 7.86 -25.81 17.90
CA GLU A 689 9.20 -25.25 17.88
C GLU A 689 9.75 -25.30 16.45
N VAL A 690 10.21 -24.16 15.98
CA VAL A 690 10.83 -24.02 14.64
C VAL A 690 12.34 -24.17 14.80
N PRO A 691 12.99 -25.15 14.13
CA PRO A 691 14.39 -25.47 14.37
C PRO A 691 15.38 -24.49 13.69
N VAL A 692 15.23 -23.18 13.96
CA VAL A 692 15.98 -22.10 13.26
C VAL A 692 17.50 -22.26 13.38
N ALA A 693 18.01 -22.84 14.47
CA ALA A 693 19.44 -23.06 14.67
C ALA A 693 20.07 -24.03 13.64
N HIS A 694 19.24 -24.85 13.00
CA HIS A 694 19.68 -25.87 12.03
C HIS A 694 19.30 -25.53 10.59
N LEU A 695 18.66 -24.37 10.37
CA LEU A 695 18.22 -23.92 9.05
C LEU A 695 19.33 -23.12 8.35
N ALA A 696 19.54 -23.38 7.07
CA ALA A 696 20.41 -22.58 6.24
C ALA A 696 19.81 -21.18 6.00
N PRO A 697 20.62 -20.15 5.76
CA PRO A 697 20.11 -18.84 5.33
C PRO A 697 19.21 -18.96 4.10
N GLY A 698 18.06 -18.32 4.12
CA GLY A 698 17.06 -18.39 3.03
C GLY A 698 15.63 -18.21 3.50
N GLU A 699 14.70 -18.27 2.56
CA GLU A 699 13.26 -18.15 2.78
C GLU A 699 12.63 -19.49 3.17
N TYR A 700 11.67 -19.45 4.10
CA TYR A 700 10.97 -20.61 4.61
C TYR A 700 9.45 -20.36 4.69
N LEU A 701 8.70 -21.42 4.42
CA LEU A 701 7.25 -21.47 4.56
C LEU A 701 6.85 -22.50 5.62
N LEU A 702 6.27 -22.02 6.72
CA LEU A 702 5.63 -22.84 7.73
C LEU A 702 4.13 -22.93 7.42
N THR A 703 3.63 -24.15 7.24
CA THR A 703 2.20 -24.45 7.04
C THR A 703 1.69 -25.30 8.18
N VAL A 704 0.62 -24.87 8.84
CA VAL A 704 -0.15 -25.68 9.80
C VAL A 704 -1.50 -25.98 9.20
N GLU A 705 -1.80 -27.26 9.09
CA GLU A 705 -3.03 -27.81 8.53
C GLU A 705 -3.81 -28.57 9.61
N ALA A 706 -5.11 -28.35 9.69
CA ALA A 706 -6.00 -29.11 10.54
C ALA A 706 -7.11 -29.73 9.70
N ALA A 707 -7.26 -31.04 9.83
CA ALA A 707 -8.21 -31.83 9.04
C ALA A 707 -9.14 -32.63 9.97
N ALA A 708 -10.43 -32.48 9.73
CA ALA A 708 -11.49 -33.31 10.29
C ALA A 708 -12.49 -33.64 9.18
N ARG A 709 -13.71 -33.09 9.21
CA ARG A 709 -14.66 -33.17 8.08
C ARG A 709 -14.28 -32.27 6.91
N THR A 710 -13.58 -31.19 7.21
CA THR A 710 -13.00 -30.24 6.24
C THR A 710 -11.55 -30.02 6.61
N THR A 711 -10.76 -29.55 5.66
CA THR A 711 -9.36 -29.23 5.86
C THR A 711 -9.18 -27.71 5.80
N VAL A 712 -8.49 -27.16 6.80
CA VAL A 712 -8.15 -25.75 6.88
C VAL A 712 -6.64 -25.60 7.15
N HIS A 713 -6.02 -24.54 6.65
CA HIS A 713 -4.59 -24.32 6.85
C HIS A 713 -4.28 -22.85 7.16
N ARG A 714 -3.10 -22.62 7.73
CA ARG A 714 -2.47 -21.30 7.93
C ARG A 714 -1.02 -21.38 7.54
N ASN A 715 -0.56 -20.30 6.92
CA ASN A 715 0.81 -20.14 6.46
C ASN A 715 1.49 -18.99 7.21
N SER A 716 2.79 -19.13 7.44
CA SER A 716 3.66 -18.04 7.87
C SER A 716 4.97 -18.12 7.11
N ARG A 717 5.41 -17.00 6.55
CA ARG A 717 6.70 -16.88 5.83
C ARG A 717 7.71 -16.23 6.74
N PHE A 718 8.93 -16.75 6.73
CA PHE A 718 10.04 -16.12 7.45
C PHE A 718 11.37 -16.40 6.75
N GLN A 719 12.34 -15.61 7.08
CA GLN A 719 13.70 -15.69 6.53
C GLN A 719 14.71 -16.01 7.62
N ILE A 720 15.67 -16.87 7.31
CA ILE A 720 16.86 -17.05 8.11
C ILE A 720 17.97 -16.19 7.52
N THR A 721 18.54 -15.32 8.36
CA THR A 721 19.67 -14.46 8.03
C THR A 721 20.95 -14.99 8.69
N ARG A 722 22.12 -14.54 8.22
CA ARG A 722 23.44 -14.93 8.74
C ARG A 722 23.69 -14.35 10.12
#